data_b53a3cc45f6aff7ef87915df01626210
#
_entry.id   b53a3cc45f6aff7ef87915df01626210
#
_cell.length_a   1.000
_cell.length_b   1.000
_cell.length_c   1.000
_cell.angle_alpha   90.00
_cell.angle_beta   90.00
_cell.angle_gamma   90.00
#
_symmetry.space_group_name_H-M   'P 1'
#
loop_
_entity.id
_entity.type
_entity.pdbx_description
1 polymer ?
#
loop_
_entity_poly.entity_id
_entity_poly.type
_entity_poly.pdbx_seq_one_letter_code
_entity_poly.pdbx_strand_id
1 'polypeptide(L)'
;MSNINPEFKIREVAERIRLTRESVGLIPEEMAEKVGISTYEYLAYEGGAKDFSFTFIYKFANVCGVEIADLMEGESPRINSFDITRAGEGLPIARRKGLSYLRLAPKFRNKIGEPFLVTIPYVDEKFRVPHPHTHEGQELDIIISGQLKVQVGDNVEVLSEGDSIYYDSSEPHDEWAVGGHECRFYAVVFGQNEKPTHAISNLEPVILPGVTNFDLANIKDPIADRFVDCETDENGALTSIKFKNESTFNFGFDVVDALAEKCPDKTALIYVSNEMEERRFTFAEIKKYSNMTANYFRSMGIKKGDKVMLVLKRHYQFWFSIIALHKLGAIVIPATNQLVQHDFTYRFKAAGVKAIVCTGDGDVAHQVDLAVEECGMDILRMMVHGEREGWADFDKDIAEQSSTFARPTDPELLSCGREPNLMFFTSGTTGYPKIATHCHLYALGHFITARYWHNVDPNGIHFTISDTGWGKALWGKLYGQWLSETCVFVYDFDRFDANKILPMFKKYNITTFCAPPTMYRFFIKEDLSKYDLSSIKYATVAGEALNPEVYNQFLNATGVKLMEGFGQTETTLSIGNFVGMTARPGSMSKPSVMYDVDIVDPDGKPCKTGETGEIVIRLDKGIPAGLFLGYYNDEEKTKEVWHDGMYHTGDTAWKDEDGYFWYVGRVDDVIKSSGYRIGPFEIESVIMELPYVLECGVSAAPDLVRGQVVKASVVLVKGKEGTDELKKEIQDYVKKHTAPYKYPRIVEFRDELPKTISGKIRRVELKG
;
A
#
# COMPACT_ATOMS: atom_id res chain seq x y z
N MET A 1 20.98 -27.06 -1.30
CA MET A 1 22.09 -26.15 -1.68
C MET A 1 22.16 -26.14 -3.19
N SER A 2 21.52 -25.16 -3.82
CA SER A 2 21.70 -24.93 -5.27
C SER A 2 23.17 -24.55 -5.48
N ASN A 3 23.88 -25.32 -6.30
CA ASN A 3 25.22 -25.00 -6.78
C ASN A 3 25.14 -23.70 -7.62
N ILE A 4 25.08 -22.54 -6.95
CA ILE A 4 25.30 -21.26 -7.63
C ILE A 4 26.78 -21.26 -8.00
N ASN A 5 27.06 -21.34 -9.30
CA ASN A 5 28.43 -21.30 -9.83
C ASN A 5 29.06 -19.97 -9.39
N PRO A 6 30.15 -19.97 -8.57
CA PRO A 6 30.79 -18.75 -8.10
C PRO A 6 31.19 -17.80 -9.24
N GLU A 7 31.57 -18.32 -10.41
CA GLU A 7 31.90 -17.52 -11.59
C GLU A 7 30.69 -16.75 -12.14
N PHE A 8 29.47 -17.27 -11.96
CA PHE A 8 28.25 -16.57 -12.39
C PHE A 8 28.00 -15.37 -11.47
N LYS A 9 28.15 -15.53 -10.16
CA LYS A 9 27.99 -14.41 -9.21
C LYS A 9 29.05 -13.32 -9.41
N ILE A 10 30.30 -13.67 -9.67
CA ILE A 10 31.37 -12.70 -9.97
C ILE A 10 31.00 -11.85 -11.19
N ARG A 11 30.47 -12.46 -12.26
CA ARG A 11 30.05 -11.73 -13.47
C ARG A 11 28.88 -10.80 -13.22
N GLU A 12 27.90 -11.20 -12.41
CA GLU A 12 26.78 -10.32 -12.05
C GLU A 12 27.25 -9.09 -11.28
N VAL A 13 28.14 -9.26 -10.29
CA VAL A 13 28.73 -8.15 -9.53
C VAL A 13 29.59 -7.26 -10.42
N ALA A 14 30.39 -7.84 -11.32
CA ALA A 14 31.21 -7.10 -12.28
C ALA A 14 30.35 -6.20 -13.19
N GLU A 15 29.25 -6.74 -13.69
CA GLU A 15 28.31 -5.99 -14.52
C GLU A 15 27.64 -4.86 -13.74
N ARG A 16 27.26 -5.08 -12.46
CA ARG A 16 26.73 -4.02 -11.59
C ARG A 16 27.77 -2.91 -11.37
N ILE A 17 29.02 -3.26 -11.13
CA ILE A 17 30.12 -2.30 -10.99
C ILE A 17 30.24 -1.45 -12.24
N ARG A 18 30.29 -2.06 -13.44
CA ARG A 18 30.38 -1.34 -14.71
C ARG A 18 29.24 -0.36 -14.90
N LEU A 19 28.00 -0.83 -14.70
CA LEU A 19 26.80 -0.03 -14.92
C LEU A 19 26.61 1.06 -13.88
N THR A 20 27.04 0.81 -12.63
CA THR A 20 27.03 1.84 -11.58
C THR A 20 28.05 2.93 -11.91
N ARG A 21 29.27 2.60 -12.36
CA ARG A 21 30.24 3.58 -12.86
C ARG A 21 29.68 4.43 -14.00
N GLU A 22 29.09 3.78 -15.01
CA GLU A 22 28.49 4.47 -16.15
C GLU A 22 27.34 5.40 -15.72
N SER A 23 26.57 5.00 -14.71
CA SER A 23 25.45 5.79 -14.20
C SER A 23 25.87 7.08 -13.50
N VAL A 24 27.07 7.08 -12.89
CA VAL A 24 27.67 8.29 -12.27
C VAL A 24 28.54 9.06 -13.27
N GLY A 25 28.61 8.64 -14.54
CA GLY A 25 29.24 9.37 -15.63
C GLY A 25 30.76 9.31 -15.67
N LEU A 26 31.41 8.36 -14.98
CA LEU A 26 32.86 8.20 -14.94
C LEU A 26 33.36 7.22 -16.00
N ILE A 27 34.50 7.50 -16.60
CA ILE A 27 35.25 6.55 -17.44
C ILE A 27 36.09 5.60 -16.55
N PRO A 28 36.51 4.41 -17.05
CA PRO A 28 37.28 3.46 -16.26
C PRO A 28 38.57 4.02 -15.64
N GLU A 29 39.26 4.89 -16.34
CA GLU A 29 40.49 5.54 -15.89
C GLU A 29 40.24 6.44 -14.69
N GLU A 30 39.19 7.25 -14.71
CA GLU A 30 38.79 8.14 -13.62
C GLU A 30 38.35 7.36 -12.39
N MET A 31 37.59 6.28 -12.60
CA MET A 31 37.18 5.42 -11.50
C MET A 31 38.38 4.70 -10.86
N ALA A 32 39.31 4.17 -11.66
CA ALA A 32 40.52 3.55 -11.16
C ALA A 32 41.35 4.50 -10.29
N GLU A 33 41.50 5.76 -10.72
CA GLU A 33 42.17 6.82 -9.94
C GLU A 33 41.44 7.04 -8.60
N LYS A 34 40.12 7.21 -8.63
CA LYS A 34 39.32 7.46 -7.43
C LYS A 34 39.33 6.32 -6.40
N VAL A 35 39.35 5.08 -6.87
CA VAL A 35 39.44 3.90 -5.97
C VAL A 35 40.90 3.55 -5.62
N GLY A 36 41.90 4.22 -6.25
CA GLY A 36 43.32 4.11 -5.92
C GLY A 36 43.95 2.79 -6.39
N ILE A 37 43.63 2.33 -7.60
CA ILE A 37 44.18 1.17 -8.27
C ILE A 37 44.58 1.51 -9.72
N SER A 38 45.33 0.63 -10.40
CA SER A 38 45.62 0.85 -11.81
C SER A 38 44.36 0.63 -12.69
N THR A 39 44.30 1.30 -13.84
CA THR A 39 43.22 1.09 -14.82
C THR A 39 43.16 -0.37 -15.28
N TYR A 40 44.29 -1.03 -15.43
CA TYR A 40 44.36 -2.44 -15.80
C TYR A 40 43.68 -3.32 -14.73
N GLU A 41 43.97 -3.07 -13.46
CA GLU A 41 43.38 -3.80 -12.34
C GLU A 41 41.86 -3.51 -12.23
N TYR A 42 41.46 -2.26 -12.43
CA TYR A 42 40.06 -1.87 -12.47
C TYR A 42 39.27 -2.61 -13.56
N LEU A 43 39.79 -2.64 -14.77
CA LEU A 43 39.17 -3.34 -15.90
C LEU A 43 39.10 -4.85 -15.68
N ALA A 44 40.07 -5.44 -14.93
CA ALA A 44 40.00 -6.86 -14.56
C ALA A 44 38.85 -7.14 -13.58
N TYR A 45 38.55 -6.23 -12.65
CA TYR A 45 37.36 -6.30 -11.79
C TYR A 45 36.08 -6.11 -12.60
N GLU A 46 35.98 -5.05 -13.39
CA GLU A 46 34.82 -4.72 -14.19
C GLU A 46 34.50 -5.79 -15.27
N GLY A 47 35.51 -6.47 -15.76
CA GLY A 47 35.36 -7.60 -16.68
C GLY A 47 35.08 -8.96 -16.02
N GLY A 48 35.04 -9.01 -14.70
CA GLY A 48 34.84 -10.26 -13.96
C GLY A 48 35.98 -11.26 -14.05
N ALA A 49 37.19 -10.79 -14.46
CA ALA A 49 38.39 -11.60 -14.59
C ALA A 49 39.16 -11.76 -13.27
N LYS A 50 38.77 -10.99 -12.23
CA LYS A 50 39.39 -10.99 -10.92
C LYS A 50 38.29 -10.98 -9.86
N ASP A 51 38.48 -11.75 -8.77
CA ASP A 51 37.58 -11.79 -7.61
C ASP A 51 37.69 -10.46 -6.83
N PHE A 52 36.58 -10.01 -6.27
CA PHE A 52 36.49 -8.69 -5.64
C PHE A 52 37.07 -8.71 -4.23
N SER A 53 38.05 -7.86 -3.96
CA SER A 53 38.43 -7.61 -2.59
C SER A 53 37.39 -6.72 -1.90
N PHE A 54 37.15 -6.96 -0.61
CA PHE A 54 36.27 -6.11 0.19
C PHE A 54 36.70 -4.62 0.12
N THR A 55 38.00 -4.35 0.13
CA THR A 55 38.54 -3.00 0.03
C THR A 55 38.17 -2.33 -1.31
N PHE A 56 38.18 -3.08 -2.42
CA PHE A 56 37.78 -2.54 -3.73
C PHE A 56 36.28 -2.22 -3.74
N ILE A 57 35.44 -3.18 -3.35
CA ILE A 57 33.97 -2.99 -3.30
C ILE A 57 33.60 -1.80 -2.41
N TYR A 58 34.22 -1.70 -1.24
CA TYR A 58 34.01 -0.61 -0.30
C TYR A 58 34.36 0.77 -0.88
N LYS A 59 35.55 0.89 -1.52
CA LYS A 59 35.97 2.15 -2.14
C LYS A 59 35.09 2.50 -3.32
N PHE A 60 34.76 1.54 -4.13
CA PHE A 60 33.88 1.74 -5.29
C PHE A 60 32.48 2.19 -4.87
N ALA A 61 31.88 1.53 -3.87
CA ALA A 61 30.59 1.89 -3.31
C ALA A 61 30.58 3.35 -2.81
N ASN A 62 31.64 3.76 -2.10
CA ASN A 62 31.76 5.15 -1.62
C ASN A 62 31.90 6.16 -2.77
N VAL A 63 32.67 5.86 -3.81
CA VAL A 63 32.82 6.77 -4.96
C VAL A 63 31.51 6.94 -5.72
N CYS A 64 30.72 5.87 -5.80
CA CYS A 64 29.46 5.87 -6.54
C CYS A 64 28.24 6.27 -5.70
N GLY A 65 28.39 6.41 -4.36
CA GLY A 65 27.28 6.71 -3.46
C GLY A 65 26.24 5.58 -3.36
N VAL A 66 26.67 4.33 -3.48
CA VAL A 66 25.83 3.12 -3.38
C VAL A 66 26.26 2.27 -2.19
N GLU A 67 25.35 1.44 -1.68
CA GLU A 67 25.66 0.50 -0.62
C GLU A 67 26.40 -0.74 -1.15
N ILE A 68 27.25 -1.34 -0.30
CA ILE A 68 27.95 -2.59 -0.63
C ILE A 68 26.93 -3.70 -0.97
N ALA A 69 25.85 -3.77 -0.21
CA ALA A 69 24.77 -4.73 -0.42
C ALA A 69 24.13 -4.56 -1.81
N ASP A 70 23.95 -3.33 -2.28
CA ASP A 70 23.44 -3.05 -3.62
C ASP A 70 24.34 -3.67 -4.71
N LEU A 71 25.65 -3.56 -4.52
CA LEU A 71 26.61 -4.14 -5.49
C LEU A 71 26.66 -5.66 -5.41
N MET A 72 26.61 -6.22 -4.20
CA MET A 72 26.78 -7.66 -3.97
C MET A 72 25.52 -8.46 -4.22
N GLU A 73 24.35 -7.95 -3.82
CA GLU A 73 23.06 -8.65 -3.84
C GLU A 73 22.06 -8.06 -4.84
N GLY A 74 22.27 -6.81 -5.25
CA GLY A 74 21.38 -6.09 -6.19
C GLY A 74 20.18 -5.42 -5.53
N GLU A 75 20.14 -5.37 -4.20
CA GLU A 75 19.02 -4.79 -3.42
C GLU A 75 19.53 -4.04 -2.18
N SER A 76 18.92 -2.91 -1.83
CA SER A 76 19.17 -2.20 -0.57
C SER A 76 17.89 -1.60 0.00
N PRO A 77 17.55 -1.94 1.25
CA PRO A 77 16.47 -1.27 1.96
C PRO A 77 16.89 0.13 2.42
N ARG A 78 16.01 1.12 2.27
CA ARG A 78 16.22 2.49 2.76
C ARG A 78 15.07 2.95 3.64
N ILE A 79 15.41 3.66 4.72
CA ILE A 79 14.47 4.10 5.77
C ILE A 79 14.12 5.58 5.56
N ASN A 80 12.82 5.93 5.61
CA ASN A 80 12.33 7.30 5.42
C ASN A 80 11.93 8.01 6.72
N SER A 81 11.86 7.30 7.86
CA SER A 81 11.33 7.84 9.11
C SER A 81 12.40 8.13 10.15
N PHE A 82 13.36 7.25 10.34
CA PHE A 82 14.52 7.44 11.23
C PHE A 82 15.63 6.46 10.89
N ASP A 83 16.88 6.84 11.19
CA ASP A 83 18.05 5.98 11.13
C ASP A 83 18.87 6.20 12.41
N ILE A 84 19.35 5.11 13.02
CA ILE A 84 20.12 5.16 14.26
C ILE A 84 21.55 4.75 13.94
N THR A 85 22.48 5.67 14.18
CA THR A 85 23.91 5.37 14.20
C THR A 85 24.36 5.25 15.66
N ARG A 86 24.77 4.07 16.09
CA ARG A 86 25.26 3.85 17.46
C ARG A 86 26.65 4.48 17.66
N ALA A 87 27.00 4.79 18.92
CA ALA A 87 28.29 5.37 19.24
C ALA A 87 29.45 4.51 18.70
N GLY A 88 30.33 5.09 17.92
CA GLY A 88 31.41 4.40 17.24
C GLY A 88 31.04 3.73 15.91
N GLU A 89 29.77 3.70 15.55
CA GLU A 89 29.26 3.21 14.26
C GLU A 89 28.93 4.41 13.38
N GLY A 90 29.54 4.53 12.26
CA GLY A 90 29.27 5.54 11.24
C GLY A 90 29.94 5.10 9.96
N LEU A 91 29.41 5.48 8.83
CA LEU A 91 30.02 5.13 7.55
C LEU A 91 31.25 6.03 7.31
N PRO A 92 32.50 5.48 7.36
CA PRO A 92 33.66 6.28 7.08
C PRO A 92 33.66 6.79 5.66
N ILE A 93 33.91 8.09 5.48
CA ILE A 93 34.05 8.69 4.16
C ILE A 93 35.37 9.44 4.05
N ALA A 94 35.98 9.45 2.85
CA ALA A 94 37.16 10.22 2.56
C ALA A 94 36.75 11.58 1.95
N ARG A 95 36.79 12.62 2.75
CA ARG A 95 36.41 13.98 2.30
C ARG A 95 37.62 14.89 2.20
N ARG A 96 38.46 14.93 3.22
CA ARG A 96 39.70 15.75 3.28
C ARG A 96 40.87 14.87 3.76
N LYS A 97 42.06 15.15 3.19
CA LYS A 97 43.27 14.44 3.58
C LYS A 97 43.69 14.86 5.00
N GLY A 98 43.81 13.90 5.88
CA GLY A 98 44.25 14.14 7.25
C GLY A 98 43.13 14.30 8.28
N LEU A 99 41.84 14.35 7.87
CA LEU A 99 40.66 14.36 8.74
C LEU A 99 39.92 13.08 8.64
N SER A 100 39.29 12.68 9.74
CA SER A 100 38.39 11.51 9.76
C SER A 100 36.92 11.93 9.80
N TYR A 101 36.14 11.45 8.86
CA TYR A 101 34.70 11.71 8.78
C TYR A 101 33.94 10.40 8.90
N LEU A 102 32.99 10.34 9.82
CA LEU A 102 32.00 9.28 9.91
C LEU A 102 30.63 9.86 9.55
N ARG A 103 30.07 9.41 8.45
CA ARG A 103 28.71 9.79 8.04
C ARG A 103 27.71 9.13 8.97
N LEU A 104 26.82 9.92 9.56
CA LEU A 104 25.76 9.45 10.44
C LEU A 104 24.46 9.27 9.66
N ALA A 105 23.58 8.39 10.12
CA ALA A 105 22.32 8.07 9.45
C ALA A 105 22.47 7.78 7.93
N PRO A 106 23.37 6.86 7.53
CA PRO A 106 23.69 6.65 6.10
C PRO A 106 22.52 6.08 5.31
N LYS A 107 21.54 5.46 5.97
CA LYS A 107 20.37 4.83 5.35
C LYS A 107 19.16 5.75 5.25
N PHE A 108 19.19 6.91 5.89
CA PHE A 108 18.06 7.85 5.87
C PHE A 108 17.94 8.55 4.52
N ARG A 109 16.71 8.64 3.97
CA ARG A 109 16.39 9.32 2.71
C ARG A 109 16.05 10.79 2.91
N ASN A 110 16.26 11.58 1.86
CA ASN A 110 15.82 12.98 1.75
C ASN A 110 16.25 13.83 2.95
N LYS A 111 17.50 13.67 3.38
CA LYS A 111 18.05 14.50 4.44
C LYS A 111 18.11 15.95 3.99
N ILE A 112 17.56 16.85 4.79
CA ILE A 112 17.78 18.30 4.65
C ILE A 112 19.13 18.72 5.16
N GLY A 113 19.74 17.94 6.05
CA GLY A 113 21.11 18.12 6.54
C GLY A 113 21.84 16.78 6.59
N GLU A 114 23.08 16.76 6.13
CA GLU A 114 23.95 15.57 6.17
C GLU A 114 24.79 15.61 7.44
N PRO A 115 24.53 14.76 8.46
CA PRO A 115 25.26 14.75 9.70
C PRO A 115 26.55 13.92 9.61
N PHE A 116 27.63 14.45 10.15
CA PHE A 116 28.94 13.79 10.27
C PHE A 116 29.46 13.87 11.70
N LEU A 117 30.23 12.88 12.10
CA LEU A 117 31.17 12.99 13.21
C LEU A 117 32.55 13.23 12.59
N VAL A 118 33.11 14.38 12.87
CA VAL A 118 34.42 14.81 12.35
C VAL A 118 35.46 14.70 13.48
N THR A 119 36.62 14.16 13.15
CA THR A 119 37.77 14.15 14.04
C THR A 119 38.96 14.82 13.34
N ILE A 120 39.48 15.90 13.94
CA ILE A 120 40.62 16.62 13.46
C ILE A 120 41.79 16.35 14.40
N PRO A 121 42.90 15.74 13.94
CA PRO A 121 44.09 15.55 14.73
C PRO A 121 44.77 16.92 14.99
N TYR A 122 45.37 17.06 16.16
CA TYR A 122 46.15 18.26 16.44
C TYR A 122 47.44 18.31 15.59
N VAL A 123 47.66 19.45 14.97
CA VAL A 123 48.91 19.79 14.25
C VAL A 123 49.40 21.13 14.78
N ASP A 124 50.65 21.19 15.20
CA ASP A 124 51.26 22.47 15.68
C ASP A 124 51.14 23.53 14.58
N GLU A 125 50.68 24.75 14.94
CA GLU A 125 50.43 25.84 14.00
C GLU A 125 51.64 26.16 13.11
N LYS A 126 52.88 25.87 13.56
CA LYS A 126 54.12 26.04 12.76
C LYS A 126 54.21 25.10 11.57
N PHE A 127 53.51 23.97 11.59
CA PHE A 127 53.54 22.96 10.53
C PHE A 127 52.20 22.87 9.77
N ARG A 128 51.22 23.70 10.17
CA ARG A 128 49.93 23.74 9.53
C ARG A 128 50.03 24.47 8.18
N VAL A 129 49.44 23.84 7.16
CA VAL A 129 49.17 24.48 5.86
C VAL A 129 47.69 24.84 5.83
N PRO A 130 47.33 26.13 5.72
CA PRO A 130 45.91 26.52 5.58
C PRO A 130 45.29 25.91 4.32
N HIS A 131 44.08 25.41 4.46
CA HIS A 131 43.30 24.82 3.35
C HIS A 131 41.86 25.36 3.36
N PRO A 132 41.66 26.67 3.16
CA PRO A 132 40.31 27.21 3.06
C PRO A 132 39.57 26.58 1.90
N HIS A 133 38.32 26.28 2.10
CA HIS A 133 37.46 25.65 1.11
C HIS A 133 36.07 26.27 1.17
N THR A 134 35.28 25.98 0.16
CA THR A 134 33.87 26.39 0.07
C THR A 134 33.03 25.22 -0.42
N HIS A 135 31.78 25.18 0.00
CA HIS A 135 30.77 24.35 -0.62
C HIS A 135 29.39 25.03 -0.51
N GLU A 136 28.45 24.64 -1.35
CA GLU A 136 27.12 25.20 -1.31
C GLU A 136 26.39 24.82 -0.03
N GLY A 137 25.58 25.73 0.51
CA GLY A 137 24.71 25.52 1.64
C GLY A 137 25.17 26.15 2.93
N GLN A 138 24.77 25.60 4.04
CA GLN A 138 25.08 26.07 5.39
C GLN A 138 25.61 24.90 6.22
N GLU A 139 26.39 25.19 7.25
CA GLU A 139 26.96 24.19 8.15
C GLU A 139 26.75 24.57 9.61
N LEU A 140 26.39 23.56 10.43
CA LEU A 140 26.33 23.65 11.88
C LEU A 140 27.35 22.71 12.48
N ASP A 141 28.28 23.22 13.26
CA ASP A 141 29.22 22.40 14.02
C ASP A 141 28.97 22.53 15.51
N ILE A 142 29.04 21.40 16.21
CA ILE A 142 28.87 21.30 17.67
C ILE A 142 30.06 20.53 18.25
N ILE A 143 30.86 21.21 19.08
CA ILE A 143 32.10 20.64 19.64
C ILE A 143 31.77 19.59 20.72
N ILE A 144 32.30 18.38 20.56
CA ILE A 144 32.08 17.25 21.50
C ILE A 144 33.27 17.14 22.46
N SER A 145 34.47 17.32 21.94
CA SER A 145 35.71 17.27 22.77
C SER A 145 36.87 18.01 22.09
N GLY A 146 37.75 18.56 22.88
CA GLY A 146 38.89 19.33 22.43
C GLY A 146 38.54 20.81 22.13
N GLN A 147 39.39 21.47 21.39
CA GLN A 147 39.18 22.86 20.96
C GLN A 147 39.34 22.96 19.45
N LEU A 148 38.40 23.63 18.80
CA LEU A 148 38.41 23.91 17.37
C LEU A 148 38.62 25.37 17.11
N LYS A 149 39.62 25.70 16.31
CA LYS A 149 39.77 27.07 15.76
C LYS A 149 39.14 27.05 14.37
N VAL A 150 38.15 27.94 14.18
CA VAL A 150 37.38 28.05 12.94
C VAL A 150 37.65 29.40 12.33
N GLN A 151 37.88 29.42 11.04
CA GLN A 151 37.93 30.65 10.22
C GLN A 151 36.79 30.61 9.22
N VAL A 152 35.97 31.68 9.16
CA VAL A 152 34.93 31.88 8.14
C VAL A 152 35.12 33.29 7.57
N GLY A 153 35.53 33.37 6.31
CA GLY A 153 35.99 34.65 5.72
C GLY A 153 37.15 35.23 6.52
N ASP A 154 36.99 36.45 6.98
CA ASP A 154 37.97 37.17 7.81
C ASP A 154 37.81 36.95 9.33
N ASN A 155 36.76 36.26 9.77
CA ASN A 155 36.47 36.01 11.18
C ASN A 155 37.16 34.72 11.65
N VAL A 156 37.81 34.77 12.79
CA VAL A 156 38.51 33.64 13.41
C VAL A 156 38.12 33.52 14.88
N GLU A 157 37.60 32.37 15.27
CA GLU A 157 37.18 32.09 16.64
C GLU A 157 37.71 30.72 17.13
N VAL A 158 37.81 30.60 18.45
CA VAL A 158 38.19 29.34 19.10
C VAL A 158 36.99 28.81 19.90
N LEU A 159 36.54 27.64 19.54
CA LEU A 159 35.39 26.94 20.15
C LEU A 159 35.88 25.85 21.07
N SER A 160 35.23 25.70 22.20
CA SER A 160 35.47 24.66 23.21
C SER A 160 34.30 23.68 23.29
N GLU A 161 34.48 22.59 24.05
CA GLU A 161 33.44 21.59 24.28
C GLU A 161 32.13 22.22 24.71
N GLY A 162 31.03 21.89 23.99
CA GLY A 162 29.69 22.44 24.16
C GLY A 162 29.38 23.67 23.32
N ASP A 163 30.39 24.33 22.76
CA ASP A 163 30.16 25.46 21.85
C ASP A 163 29.66 24.97 20.49
N SER A 164 29.02 25.89 19.77
CA SER A 164 28.58 25.64 18.40
C SER A 164 28.78 26.86 17.50
N ILE A 165 28.96 26.60 16.22
CA ILE A 165 29.01 27.65 15.19
C ILE A 165 28.04 27.25 14.05
N TYR A 166 27.39 28.27 13.49
CA TYR A 166 26.51 28.11 12.30
C TYR A 166 26.92 29.15 11.27
N TYR A 167 27.23 28.75 10.06
CA TYR A 167 27.74 29.62 9.03
C TYR A 167 27.29 29.26 7.62
N ASP A 168 27.40 30.22 6.70
CA ASP A 168 27.22 30.02 5.27
C ASP A 168 28.50 29.40 4.70
N SER A 169 28.42 28.13 4.27
CA SER A 169 29.58 27.38 3.78
C SER A 169 30.03 27.79 2.37
N SER A 170 29.31 28.69 1.71
CA SER A 170 29.77 29.33 0.48
C SER A 170 30.86 30.36 0.73
N GLU A 171 30.98 30.87 1.97
CA GLU A 171 32.12 31.67 2.39
C GLU A 171 33.37 30.78 2.59
N PRO A 172 34.58 31.25 2.22
CA PRO A 172 35.82 30.51 2.47
C PRO A 172 35.99 30.21 3.95
N HIS A 173 36.07 28.92 4.30
CA HIS A 173 36.23 28.50 5.69
C HIS A 173 37.31 27.43 5.86
N ASP A 174 37.91 27.40 7.04
CA ASP A 174 38.95 26.43 7.43
C ASP A 174 38.87 26.13 8.94
N GLU A 175 39.15 24.89 9.30
CA GLU A 175 38.99 24.37 10.65
C GLU A 175 40.22 23.59 11.08
N TRP A 176 40.65 23.74 12.33
CA TRP A 176 41.78 22.99 12.88
C TRP A 176 41.73 22.88 14.39
N ALA A 177 42.23 21.75 14.88
CA ALA A 177 42.37 21.51 16.31
C ALA A 177 43.45 22.38 16.94
N VAL A 178 43.17 22.95 18.11
CA VAL A 178 44.09 23.72 18.92
C VAL A 178 44.18 23.17 20.36
N GLY A 179 45.02 23.72 21.20
CA GLY A 179 45.12 23.28 22.59
C GLY A 179 45.92 21.99 22.82
N GLY A 180 46.64 21.47 21.81
CA GLY A 180 47.55 20.34 21.93
C GLY A 180 46.91 18.95 21.83
N HIS A 181 45.60 18.87 21.56
CA HIS A 181 44.84 17.62 21.46
C HIS A 181 43.95 17.60 20.22
N GLU A 182 43.52 16.40 19.76
CA GLU A 182 42.54 16.27 18.71
C GLU A 182 41.21 16.94 19.11
N CYS A 183 40.49 17.45 18.10
CA CYS A 183 39.14 17.96 18.27
C CYS A 183 38.12 17.04 17.59
N ARG A 184 37.00 16.80 18.26
CA ARG A 184 35.86 16.03 17.72
C ARG A 184 34.61 16.90 17.78
N PHE A 185 33.84 16.91 16.71
CA PHE A 185 32.61 17.66 16.63
C PHE A 185 31.60 17.00 15.70
N TYR A 186 30.34 17.28 15.89
CA TYR A 186 29.30 16.98 14.90
C TYR A 186 29.21 18.12 13.91
N ALA A 187 29.36 17.82 12.62
CA ALA A 187 29.07 18.71 11.51
C ALA A 187 27.77 18.32 10.84
N VAL A 188 26.85 19.26 10.67
CA VAL A 188 25.62 19.05 9.89
C VAL A 188 25.64 20.00 8.71
N VAL A 189 25.84 19.47 7.52
CA VAL A 189 25.90 20.23 6.27
C VAL A 189 24.51 20.26 5.64
N PHE A 190 23.95 21.45 5.48
CA PHE A 190 22.67 21.69 4.82
C PHE A 190 22.92 22.12 3.37
N GLY A 191 22.45 21.34 2.38
CA GLY A 191 22.48 21.77 0.98
C GLY A 191 21.51 22.95 0.75
N GLN A 192 21.74 23.74 -0.30
CA GLN A 192 20.70 24.63 -0.81
C GLN A 192 19.60 23.75 -1.46
N ASN A 193 18.69 23.27 -0.66
CA ASN A 193 17.41 22.86 -1.22
C ASN A 193 16.68 24.15 -1.58
N GLU A 194 16.17 24.23 -2.81
CA GLU A 194 15.13 25.17 -3.18
C GLU A 194 14.17 25.30 -2.00
N LYS A 195 13.92 26.54 -1.54
CA LYS A 195 12.99 26.80 -0.42
C LYS A 195 11.78 25.92 -0.62
N PRO A 196 11.39 25.11 0.39
CA PRO A 196 10.12 24.42 0.30
C PRO A 196 9.08 25.49 0.02
N THR A 197 8.42 25.44 -1.14
CA THR A 197 7.42 26.40 -1.60
C THR A 197 6.13 26.30 -0.80
N HIS A 198 6.14 25.52 0.26
CA HIS A 198 5.06 25.43 1.23
C HIS A 198 5.60 25.94 2.56
N ALA A 199 5.17 27.15 2.93
CA ALA A 199 5.24 27.59 4.29
C ALA A 199 4.70 26.46 5.17
N ILE A 200 5.56 25.90 6.04
CA ILE A 200 5.11 25.11 7.17
C ILE A 200 4.19 26.07 7.91
N SER A 201 2.87 25.88 7.74
CA SER A 201 1.92 26.58 8.56
C SER A 201 2.32 26.28 9.99
N ASN A 202 2.36 27.30 10.87
CA ASN A 202 2.58 27.17 12.30
C ASN A 202 1.44 26.44 13.01
N LEU A 203 0.96 25.35 12.40
CA LEU A 203 0.12 24.36 13.05
C LEU A 203 1.09 23.49 13.85
N GLU A 204 1.12 23.72 15.16
CA GLU A 204 1.63 22.71 16.08
C GLU A 204 1.12 21.35 15.60
N PRO A 205 1.99 20.32 15.51
CA PRO A 205 1.52 18.99 15.16
C PRO A 205 0.45 18.67 16.21
N VAL A 206 -0.80 18.55 15.77
CA VAL A 206 -1.85 18.03 16.61
C VAL A 206 -1.44 16.59 16.87
N ILE A 207 -0.74 16.38 18.00
CA ILE A 207 -0.55 15.06 18.58
C ILE A 207 -1.96 14.68 19.00
N LEU A 208 -2.69 14.05 18.07
CA LEU A 208 -3.92 13.36 18.46
C LEU A 208 -3.48 12.37 19.53
N PRO A 209 -4.01 12.45 20.76
CA PRO A 209 -3.76 11.44 21.77
C PRO A 209 -4.02 10.11 21.10
N GLY A 210 -3.17 9.11 21.34
CA GLY A 210 -3.21 7.84 20.64
C GLY A 210 -4.65 7.44 20.43
N VAL A 211 -5.08 7.23 19.17
CA VAL A 211 -6.50 7.13 18.82
C VAL A 211 -7.01 5.89 19.54
N THR A 212 -7.56 6.11 20.72
CA THR A 212 -8.22 5.06 21.48
C THR A 212 -9.40 4.59 20.66
N ASN A 213 -9.63 3.29 20.63
CA ASN A 213 -10.88 2.73 20.13
C ASN A 213 -12.02 3.60 20.63
N PHE A 214 -12.94 3.96 19.75
CA PHE A 214 -14.17 4.61 20.18
C PHE A 214 -14.76 3.80 21.34
N ASP A 215 -15.09 4.48 22.42
CA ASP A 215 -15.45 3.84 23.68
C ASP A 215 -16.61 2.85 23.50
N LEU A 216 -16.29 1.56 23.50
CA LEU A 216 -17.27 0.48 23.45
C LEU A 216 -17.96 0.24 24.79
N ALA A 217 -17.49 0.84 25.87
CA ALA A 217 -18.08 0.65 27.20
C ALA A 217 -19.58 1.03 27.23
N ASN A 218 -20.03 1.78 26.21
CA ASN A 218 -21.43 2.18 26.07
C ASN A 218 -22.30 1.21 25.25
N ILE A 219 -21.74 0.12 24.67
CA ILE A 219 -22.54 -0.88 23.98
C ILE A 219 -22.84 -2.02 24.95
N LYS A 220 -24.11 -2.14 25.29
CA LYS A 220 -24.59 -3.29 26.06
C LYS A 220 -24.64 -4.53 25.16
N ASP A 221 -24.02 -5.64 25.61
CA ASP A 221 -24.04 -6.94 24.95
C ASP A 221 -23.68 -6.88 23.45
N PRO A 222 -22.43 -6.51 23.06
CA PRO A 222 -22.03 -6.44 21.66
C PRO A 222 -22.27 -7.76 20.93
N ILE A 223 -22.85 -7.70 19.72
CA ILE A 223 -23.08 -8.93 18.92
C ILE A 223 -21.78 -9.68 18.64
N ALA A 224 -20.68 -8.95 18.45
CA ALA A 224 -19.38 -9.53 18.20
C ALA A 224 -18.90 -10.47 19.32
N ASP A 225 -19.25 -10.19 20.59
CA ASP A 225 -18.83 -11.01 21.75
C ASP A 225 -19.35 -12.45 21.70
N ARG A 226 -20.37 -12.73 20.87
CA ARG A 226 -20.87 -14.07 20.64
C ARG A 226 -19.91 -14.91 19.78
N PHE A 227 -19.05 -14.24 19.01
CA PHE A 227 -18.23 -14.88 17.96
C PHE A 227 -16.75 -14.57 18.08
N VAL A 228 -16.37 -13.53 18.84
CA VAL A 228 -15.01 -13.03 18.89
C VAL A 228 -14.60 -12.77 20.34
N ASP A 229 -13.44 -13.32 20.74
CA ASP A 229 -12.74 -12.95 21.97
C ASP A 229 -11.45 -12.23 21.56
N CYS A 230 -11.24 -11.04 22.10
CA CYS A 230 -10.08 -10.20 21.82
C CYS A 230 -9.35 -9.81 23.11
N GLU A 231 -8.02 -9.75 23.03
CA GLU A 231 -7.17 -9.15 24.06
C GLU A 231 -6.44 -7.95 23.46
N THR A 232 -6.31 -6.88 24.22
CA THR A 232 -5.59 -5.66 23.83
C THR A 232 -4.55 -5.31 24.86
N ASP A 233 -3.50 -4.60 24.44
CA ASP A 233 -2.52 -4.01 25.36
C ASP A 233 -3.06 -2.71 25.98
N GLU A 234 -2.21 -2.05 26.79
CA GLU A 234 -2.52 -0.78 27.47
C GLU A 234 -2.81 0.40 26.51
N ASN A 235 -2.34 0.31 25.24
CA ASN A 235 -2.57 1.30 24.21
C ASN A 235 -3.82 0.99 23.36
N GLY A 236 -4.54 -0.11 23.66
CA GLY A 236 -5.69 -0.59 22.90
C GLY A 236 -5.32 -1.32 21.61
N ALA A 237 -4.04 -1.63 21.37
CA ALA A 237 -3.63 -2.43 20.25
C ALA A 237 -3.99 -3.90 20.46
N LEU A 238 -4.56 -4.53 19.43
CA LEU A 238 -4.99 -5.93 19.47
C LEU A 238 -3.77 -6.85 19.57
N THR A 239 -3.71 -7.69 20.61
CA THR A 239 -2.64 -8.65 20.86
C THR A 239 -3.04 -10.10 20.57
N SER A 240 -4.33 -10.41 20.66
CA SER A 240 -4.86 -11.75 20.46
C SER A 240 -6.30 -11.70 19.98
N ILE A 241 -6.68 -12.67 19.15
CA ILE A 241 -8.07 -12.89 18.71
C ILE A 241 -8.37 -14.37 18.62
N LYS A 242 -9.57 -14.75 19.06
CA LYS A 242 -10.12 -16.10 18.90
C LYS A 242 -11.55 -15.98 18.38
N PHE A 243 -11.89 -16.81 17.41
CA PHE A 243 -13.25 -16.94 16.92
C PHE A 243 -13.99 -18.08 17.65
N LYS A 244 -15.28 -17.87 17.88
CA LYS A 244 -16.18 -18.81 18.54
C LYS A 244 -17.33 -19.14 17.63
N ASN A 245 -17.95 -20.30 17.84
CA ASN A 245 -19.15 -20.73 17.10
C ASN A 245 -18.95 -20.75 15.56
N GLU A 246 -17.70 -20.94 15.11
CA GLU A 246 -17.33 -20.89 13.69
C GLU A 246 -18.16 -21.87 12.85
N SER A 247 -18.37 -23.11 13.34
CA SER A 247 -19.02 -24.18 12.59
C SER A 247 -20.49 -23.90 12.27
N THR A 248 -21.13 -23.00 13.01
CA THR A 248 -22.55 -22.67 12.86
C THR A 248 -22.79 -21.26 12.37
N PHE A 249 -21.73 -20.48 12.18
CA PHE A 249 -21.83 -19.07 11.85
C PHE A 249 -22.41 -18.82 10.46
N ASN A 250 -23.45 -17.97 10.39
CA ASN A 250 -24.03 -17.42 9.17
C ASN A 250 -24.35 -15.94 9.40
N PHE A 251 -23.72 -15.05 8.67
CA PHE A 251 -23.81 -13.60 8.87
C PHE A 251 -25.25 -13.07 8.80
N GLY A 252 -26.08 -13.62 7.91
CA GLY A 252 -27.48 -13.18 7.76
C GLY A 252 -28.31 -13.40 9.01
N PHE A 253 -28.19 -14.56 9.63
CA PHE A 253 -28.95 -14.91 10.84
C PHE A 253 -28.27 -14.43 12.13
N ASP A 254 -26.97 -14.68 12.24
CA ASP A 254 -26.26 -14.50 13.50
C ASP A 254 -25.86 -13.04 13.77
N VAL A 255 -25.80 -12.21 12.73
CA VAL A 255 -25.48 -10.78 12.85
C VAL A 255 -26.69 -9.93 12.48
N VAL A 256 -27.18 -10.01 11.24
CA VAL A 256 -28.23 -9.10 10.75
C VAL A 256 -29.54 -9.30 11.50
N ASP A 257 -30.01 -10.56 11.60
CA ASP A 257 -31.27 -10.84 12.30
C ASP A 257 -31.16 -10.58 13.81
N ALA A 258 -29.99 -10.88 14.38
CA ALA A 258 -29.73 -10.63 15.80
C ALA A 258 -29.68 -9.13 16.12
N LEU A 259 -29.11 -8.29 15.23
CA LEU A 259 -29.14 -6.82 15.38
C LEU A 259 -30.55 -6.25 15.22
N ALA A 260 -31.33 -6.80 14.29
CA ALA A 260 -32.74 -6.42 14.13
C ALA A 260 -33.58 -6.74 15.38
N GLU A 261 -33.21 -7.75 16.15
CA GLU A 261 -33.86 -8.07 17.43
C GLU A 261 -33.34 -7.20 18.58
N LYS A 262 -32.02 -6.96 18.62
CA LYS A 262 -31.36 -6.18 19.67
C LYS A 262 -31.65 -4.67 19.57
N CYS A 263 -31.55 -4.12 18.37
CA CYS A 263 -31.65 -2.67 18.11
C CYS A 263 -32.41 -2.39 16.79
N PRO A 264 -33.73 -2.73 16.75
CA PRO A 264 -34.52 -2.69 15.52
C PRO A 264 -34.52 -1.32 14.83
N ASP A 265 -34.55 -0.25 15.58
CA ASP A 265 -34.68 1.13 15.08
C ASP A 265 -33.31 1.78 14.76
N LYS A 266 -32.20 1.10 15.07
CA LYS A 266 -30.86 1.62 14.78
C LYS A 266 -30.62 1.63 13.28
N THR A 267 -30.19 2.80 12.76
CA THR A 267 -29.83 2.93 11.34
C THR A 267 -28.64 2.03 10.99
N ALA A 268 -28.85 1.12 10.06
CA ALA A 268 -27.85 0.20 9.53
C ALA A 268 -27.15 0.78 8.28
N LEU A 269 -27.93 1.45 7.41
CA LEU A 269 -27.51 1.92 6.11
C LEU A 269 -28.12 3.29 5.81
N ILE A 270 -27.29 4.25 5.38
CA ILE A 270 -27.69 5.49 4.76
C ILE A 270 -27.27 5.44 3.31
N TYR A 271 -28.22 5.48 2.40
CA TYR A 271 -28.01 5.50 0.96
C TYR A 271 -28.35 6.87 0.40
N VAL A 272 -27.50 7.37 -0.49
CA VAL A 272 -27.71 8.60 -1.24
C VAL A 272 -27.49 8.32 -2.72
N SER A 273 -28.49 8.61 -3.56
CA SER A 273 -28.38 8.42 -5.01
C SER A 273 -27.52 9.51 -5.67
N ASN A 274 -27.19 9.32 -6.95
CA ASN A 274 -26.50 10.33 -7.76
C ASN A 274 -27.30 11.65 -7.86
N GLU A 275 -28.64 11.59 -7.80
CA GLU A 275 -29.58 12.71 -7.78
C GLU A 275 -29.77 13.30 -6.38
N MET A 276 -29.02 12.84 -5.39
CA MET A 276 -29.08 13.26 -3.98
C MET A 276 -30.36 12.86 -3.25
N GLU A 277 -31.06 11.84 -3.73
CA GLU A 277 -32.16 11.22 -3.01
C GLU A 277 -31.63 10.36 -1.86
N GLU A 278 -32.16 10.56 -0.66
CA GLU A 278 -31.73 9.87 0.56
C GLU A 278 -32.71 8.79 0.97
N ARG A 279 -32.16 7.63 1.34
CA ARG A 279 -32.91 6.56 2.02
C ARG A 279 -32.11 6.07 3.23
N ARG A 280 -32.83 5.83 4.32
CA ARG A 280 -32.24 5.24 5.53
C ARG A 280 -32.93 3.92 5.79
N PHE A 281 -32.14 2.92 6.17
CA PHE A 281 -32.63 1.59 6.52
C PHE A 281 -32.16 1.24 7.92
N THR A 282 -33.11 0.84 8.78
CA THR A 282 -32.82 0.28 10.11
C THR A 282 -32.43 -1.19 10.01
N PHE A 283 -31.87 -1.75 11.07
CA PHE A 283 -31.60 -3.19 11.10
C PHE A 283 -32.88 -4.03 10.94
N ALA A 284 -34.01 -3.59 11.50
CA ALA A 284 -35.30 -4.25 11.29
C ALA A 284 -35.72 -4.25 9.82
N GLU A 285 -35.49 -3.15 9.10
CA GLU A 285 -35.78 -3.05 7.67
C GLU A 285 -34.83 -3.89 6.82
N ILE A 286 -33.53 -3.93 7.14
CA ILE A 286 -32.57 -4.81 6.48
C ILE A 286 -32.98 -6.28 6.65
N LYS A 287 -33.36 -6.72 7.87
CA LYS A 287 -33.92 -8.06 8.12
C LYS A 287 -35.17 -8.30 7.26
N LYS A 288 -36.11 -7.37 7.28
CA LYS A 288 -37.36 -7.46 6.50
C LYS A 288 -37.10 -7.65 5.02
N TYR A 289 -36.36 -6.73 4.41
CA TYR A 289 -36.12 -6.76 2.97
C TYR A 289 -35.23 -7.95 2.55
N SER A 290 -34.24 -8.33 3.34
CA SER A 290 -33.43 -9.52 3.05
C SER A 290 -34.24 -10.83 3.16
N ASN A 291 -35.22 -10.90 4.07
CA ASN A 291 -36.13 -12.05 4.16
C ASN A 291 -37.05 -12.12 2.94
N MET A 292 -37.64 -10.99 2.54
CA MET A 292 -38.47 -10.91 1.32
C MET A 292 -37.64 -11.31 0.10
N THR A 293 -36.42 -10.83 -0.03
CA THR A 293 -35.51 -11.21 -1.12
C THR A 293 -35.12 -12.70 -1.08
N ALA A 294 -34.91 -13.27 0.10
CA ALA A 294 -34.62 -14.71 0.23
C ALA A 294 -35.82 -15.59 -0.21
N ASN A 295 -37.03 -15.18 0.16
CA ASN A 295 -38.25 -15.84 -0.31
C ASN A 295 -38.42 -15.71 -1.83
N TYR A 296 -38.14 -14.52 -2.38
CA TYR A 296 -38.16 -14.30 -3.81
C TYR A 296 -37.18 -15.20 -4.56
N PHE A 297 -35.92 -15.19 -4.16
CA PHE A 297 -34.91 -16.07 -4.79
C PHE A 297 -35.31 -17.57 -4.71
N ARG A 298 -35.82 -17.98 -3.57
CA ARG A 298 -36.34 -19.36 -3.41
C ARG A 298 -37.50 -19.67 -4.36
N SER A 299 -38.43 -18.71 -4.56
CA SER A 299 -39.57 -18.87 -5.48
C SER A 299 -39.11 -18.97 -6.94
N MET A 300 -37.99 -18.30 -7.29
CA MET A 300 -37.33 -18.38 -8.60
C MET A 300 -36.51 -19.67 -8.79
N GLY A 301 -36.50 -20.57 -7.78
CA GLY A 301 -35.79 -21.84 -7.85
C GLY A 301 -34.31 -21.81 -7.51
N ILE A 302 -33.81 -20.71 -6.91
CA ILE A 302 -32.45 -20.61 -6.41
C ILE A 302 -32.33 -21.41 -5.11
N LYS A 303 -31.28 -22.22 -4.99
CA LYS A 303 -31.04 -23.17 -3.91
C LYS A 303 -29.66 -23.00 -3.31
N LYS A 304 -29.38 -23.65 -2.17
CA LYS A 304 -28.06 -23.79 -1.56
C LYS A 304 -27.03 -24.24 -2.62
N GLY A 305 -25.90 -23.55 -2.69
CA GLY A 305 -24.81 -23.83 -3.61
C GLY A 305 -24.95 -23.23 -5.01
N ASP A 306 -26.14 -22.73 -5.40
CA ASP A 306 -26.30 -21.98 -6.66
C ASP A 306 -25.49 -20.67 -6.63
N LYS A 307 -24.92 -20.32 -7.77
CA LYS A 307 -24.12 -19.09 -7.91
C LYS A 307 -24.99 -17.99 -8.48
N VAL A 308 -25.07 -16.87 -7.75
CA VAL A 308 -25.85 -15.70 -8.14
C VAL A 308 -24.93 -14.50 -8.29
N MET A 309 -24.91 -13.91 -9.48
CA MET A 309 -24.09 -12.72 -9.76
C MET A 309 -24.85 -11.46 -9.39
N LEU A 310 -24.20 -10.52 -8.69
CA LEU A 310 -24.76 -9.22 -8.32
C LEU A 310 -23.99 -8.11 -9.03
N VAL A 311 -24.67 -7.41 -9.95
CA VAL A 311 -24.12 -6.28 -10.74
C VAL A 311 -24.93 -5.04 -10.42
N LEU A 312 -24.72 -4.47 -9.25
CA LEU A 312 -25.63 -3.49 -8.62
C LEU A 312 -24.99 -2.13 -8.32
N LYS A 313 -23.86 -1.79 -8.96
CA LYS A 313 -23.18 -0.51 -8.69
C LYS A 313 -23.01 -0.32 -7.16
N ARG A 314 -23.77 0.62 -6.59
CA ARG A 314 -23.89 0.87 -5.15
C ARG A 314 -25.34 0.91 -4.68
N HIS A 315 -26.29 0.41 -5.49
CA HIS A 315 -27.71 0.37 -5.15
C HIS A 315 -27.97 -0.39 -3.85
N TYR A 316 -28.88 0.11 -3.01
CA TYR A 316 -29.15 -0.49 -1.70
C TYR A 316 -29.70 -1.93 -1.79
N GLN A 317 -30.25 -2.35 -2.92
CA GLN A 317 -30.69 -3.71 -3.18
C GLN A 317 -29.53 -4.72 -3.11
N PHE A 318 -28.28 -4.28 -3.25
CA PHE A 318 -27.11 -5.13 -3.03
C PHE A 318 -27.10 -5.72 -1.62
N TRP A 319 -27.40 -4.91 -0.58
CA TRP A 319 -27.43 -5.39 0.81
C TRP A 319 -28.55 -6.37 1.05
N PHE A 320 -29.73 -6.16 0.47
CA PHE A 320 -30.84 -7.09 0.56
C PHE A 320 -30.47 -8.42 -0.10
N SER A 321 -29.89 -8.37 -1.29
CA SER A 321 -29.55 -9.55 -2.08
C SER A 321 -28.45 -10.40 -1.44
N ILE A 322 -27.31 -9.77 -1.01
CA ILE A 322 -26.21 -10.52 -0.44
C ILE A 322 -26.60 -11.21 0.89
N ILE A 323 -27.37 -10.54 1.76
CA ILE A 323 -27.85 -11.12 3.00
C ILE A 323 -28.86 -12.25 2.73
N ALA A 324 -29.76 -12.06 1.77
CA ALA A 324 -30.72 -13.07 1.36
C ALA A 324 -30.03 -14.34 0.85
N LEU A 325 -29.00 -14.19 0.02
CA LEU A 325 -28.23 -15.31 -0.53
C LEU A 325 -27.46 -16.06 0.57
N HIS A 326 -26.90 -15.33 1.56
CA HIS A 326 -26.29 -15.97 2.73
C HIS A 326 -27.30 -16.77 3.55
N LYS A 327 -28.52 -16.25 3.76
CA LYS A 327 -29.59 -16.99 4.45
C LYS A 327 -30.05 -18.24 3.67
N LEU A 328 -30.12 -18.13 2.34
CA LEU A 328 -30.52 -19.21 1.45
C LEU A 328 -29.42 -20.26 1.24
N GLY A 329 -28.14 -19.90 1.54
CA GLY A 329 -26.98 -20.75 1.30
C GLY A 329 -26.50 -20.73 -0.15
N ALA A 330 -26.93 -19.76 -0.95
CA ALA A 330 -26.44 -19.56 -2.31
C ALA A 330 -25.12 -18.77 -2.28
N ILE A 331 -24.28 -18.96 -3.30
CA ILE A 331 -22.97 -18.35 -3.41
C ILE A 331 -23.08 -17.04 -4.18
N VAL A 332 -22.62 -15.95 -3.56
CA VAL A 332 -22.67 -14.63 -4.16
C VAL A 332 -21.44 -14.39 -5.04
N ILE A 333 -21.64 -13.81 -6.21
CA ILE A 333 -20.57 -13.32 -7.09
C ILE A 333 -20.77 -11.82 -7.33
N PRO A 334 -20.17 -10.94 -6.51
CA PRO A 334 -20.19 -9.51 -6.80
C PRO A 334 -19.44 -9.20 -8.09
N ALA A 335 -20.00 -8.33 -8.94
CA ALA A 335 -19.36 -7.92 -10.17
C ALA A 335 -19.69 -6.46 -10.50
N THR A 336 -18.77 -5.79 -11.19
CA THR A 336 -18.93 -4.39 -11.59
C THR A 336 -19.82 -4.25 -12.82
N ASN A 337 -20.56 -3.14 -12.92
CA ASN A 337 -21.36 -2.77 -14.08
C ASN A 337 -20.56 -2.35 -15.31
N GLN A 338 -19.23 -2.34 -15.23
CA GLN A 338 -18.33 -2.02 -16.32
C GLN A 338 -17.95 -3.23 -17.19
N LEU A 339 -18.44 -4.42 -16.83
CA LEU A 339 -18.22 -5.63 -17.61
C LEU A 339 -18.95 -5.56 -18.96
N VAL A 340 -18.33 -6.15 -19.98
CA VAL A 340 -18.90 -6.27 -21.32
C VAL A 340 -19.20 -7.73 -21.68
N GLN A 341 -19.83 -7.97 -22.81
CA GLN A 341 -20.32 -9.29 -23.25
C GLN A 341 -19.31 -10.43 -23.01
N HIS A 342 -18.08 -10.32 -23.52
CA HIS A 342 -17.09 -11.41 -23.40
C HIS A 342 -16.70 -11.69 -21.95
N ASP A 343 -16.71 -10.66 -21.09
CA ASP A 343 -16.45 -10.81 -19.65
C ASP A 343 -17.54 -11.62 -18.97
N PHE A 344 -18.80 -11.32 -19.29
CA PHE A 344 -19.95 -12.08 -18.75
C PHE A 344 -19.98 -13.50 -19.29
N THR A 345 -19.76 -13.70 -20.59
CA THR A 345 -19.71 -15.03 -21.20
C THR A 345 -18.73 -15.94 -20.52
N TYR A 346 -17.50 -15.42 -20.26
CA TYR A 346 -16.47 -16.16 -19.52
C TYR A 346 -16.94 -16.49 -18.10
N ARG A 347 -17.41 -15.48 -17.35
CA ARG A 347 -17.80 -15.64 -15.94
C ARG A 347 -18.97 -16.59 -15.75
N PHE A 348 -19.96 -16.53 -16.62
CA PHE A 348 -21.12 -17.41 -16.58
C PHE A 348 -20.70 -18.88 -16.73
N LYS A 349 -19.84 -19.17 -17.71
CA LYS A 349 -19.33 -20.52 -17.94
C LYS A 349 -18.38 -20.97 -16.82
N ALA A 350 -17.43 -20.15 -16.43
CA ALA A 350 -16.39 -20.51 -15.47
C ALA A 350 -16.95 -20.79 -14.07
N ALA A 351 -17.91 -19.99 -13.60
CA ALA A 351 -18.54 -20.17 -12.30
C ALA A 351 -19.79 -21.06 -12.34
N GLY A 352 -20.39 -21.28 -13.51
CA GLY A 352 -21.70 -21.95 -13.60
C GLY A 352 -22.81 -21.10 -12.97
N VAL A 353 -22.90 -19.83 -13.39
CA VAL A 353 -23.88 -18.87 -12.85
C VAL A 353 -25.30 -19.32 -13.15
N LYS A 354 -26.14 -19.36 -12.12
CA LYS A 354 -27.56 -19.74 -12.20
C LYS A 354 -28.47 -18.53 -12.40
N ALA A 355 -28.11 -17.40 -11.78
CA ALA A 355 -28.91 -16.19 -11.82
C ALA A 355 -28.07 -14.93 -11.76
N ILE A 356 -28.60 -13.84 -12.23
CA ILE A 356 -28.00 -12.50 -12.14
C ILE A 356 -29.05 -11.48 -11.67
N VAL A 357 -28.64 -10.63 -10.71
CA VAL A 357 -29.36 -9.41 -10.34
C VAL A 357 -28.53 -8.25 -10.85
N CYS A 358 -29.10 -7.48 -11.78
CA CYS A 358 -28.36 -6.45 -12.52
C CYS A 358 -29.08 -5.10 -12.45
N THR A 359 -28.32 -4.02 -12.44
CA THR A 359 -28.87 -2.68 -12.64
C THR A 359 -29.37 -2.47 -14.06
N GLY A 360 -30.46 -1.71 -14.23
CA GLY A 360 -30.92 -1.22 -15.52
C GLY A 360 -30.18 0.04 -15.99
N ASP A 361 -29.30 0.61 -15.14
CA ASP A 361 -28.53 1.81 -15.49
C ASP A 361 -27.47 1.49 -16.56
N GLY A 362 -27.41 2.33 -17.59
CA GLY A 362 -26.42 2.21 -18.66
C GLY A 362 -26.65 1.02 -19.58
N ASP A 363 -25.57 0.45 -20.14
CA ASP A 363 -25.63 -0.61 -21.16
C ASP A 363 -25.42 -2.02 -20.62
N VAL A 364 -25.14 -2.17 -19.32
CA VAL A 364 -24.70 -3.45 -18.74
C VAL A 364 -25.74 -4.59 -18.91
N ALA A 365 -27.03 -4.29 -18.81
CA ALA A 365 -28.09 -5.30 -19.01
C ALA A 365 -28.12 -5.83 -20.46
N HIS A 366 -27.84 -4.96 -21.45
CA HIS A 366 -27.69 -5.38 -22.84
C HIS A 366 -26.46 -6.29 -23.03
N GLN A 367 -25.32 -5.96 -22.40
CA GLN A 367 -24.12 -6.81 -22.42
C GLN A 367 -24.38 -8.19 -21.80
N VAL A 368 -25.22 -8.26 -20.75
CA VAL A 368 -25.66 -9.52 -20.15
C VAL A 368 -26.51 -10.34 -21.12
N ASP A 369 -27.46 -9.73 -21.82
CA ASP A 369 -28.30 -10.46 -22.79
C ASP A 369 -27.47 -11.06 -23.92
N LEU A 370 -26.54 -10.29 -24.49
CA LEU A 370 -25.60 -10.78 -25.51
C LEU A 370 -24.76 -11.97 -24.99
N ALA A 371 -24.33 -11.89 -23.74
CA ALA A 371 -23.55 -12.97 -23.13
C ALA A 371 -24.38 -14.22 -22.86
N VAL A 372 -25.64 -14.08 -22.45
CA VAL A 372 -26.57 -15.21 -22.26
C VAL A 372 -26.85 -15.91 -23.59
N GLU A 373 -27.09 -15.16 -24.66
CA GLU A 373 -27.27 -15.67 -26.01
C GLU A 373 -25.99 -16.43 -26.47
N GLU A 374 -24.82 -15.83 -26.32
CA GLU A 374 -23.55 -16.45 -26.72
C GLU A 374 -23.22 -17.72 -25.92
N CYS A 375 -23.47 -17.72 -24.60
CA CYS A 375 -23.12 -18.87 -23.78
C CYS A 375 -24.14 -20.03 -23.87
N GLY A 376 -25.39 -19.75 -24.26
CA GLY A 376 -26.48 -20.71 -24.36
C GLY A 376 -26.91 -21.29 -23.02
N MET A 377 -26.62 -20.61 -21.90
CA MET A 377 -27.00 -21.04 -20.55
C MET A 377 -28.36 -20.44 -20.18
N ASP A 378 -29.18 -21.24 -19.46
CA ASP A 378 -30.41 -20.74 -18.87
C ASP A 378 -30.12 -19.99 -17.57
N ILE A 379 -29.98 -18.65 -17.66
CA ILE A 379 -29.66 -17.77 -16.56
C ILE A 379 -30.88 -16.92 -16.21
N LEU A 380 -31.36 -17.03 -14.97
CA LEU A 380 -32.43 -16.19 -14.44
C LEU A 380 -31.95 -14.74 -14.33
N ARG A 381 -32.67 -13.81 -14.93
CA ARG A 381 -32.32 -12.38 -15.01
C ARG A 381 -33.32 -11.54 -14.23
N MET A 382 -32.82 -10.80 -13.26
CA MET A 382 -33.59 -9.91 -12.39
C MET A 382 -33.03 -8.49 -12.49
N MET A 383 -33.89 -7.51 -12.70
CA MET A 383 -33.48 -6.11 -12.91
C MET A 383 -33.85 -5.25 -11.72
N VAL A 384 -32.90 -4.42 -11.35
CA VAL A 384 -33.06 -3.31 -10.40
C VAL A 384 -32.97 -2.02 -11.20
N HIS A 385 -33.86 -1.06 -10.95
CA HIS A 385 -33.94 0.20 -11.70
C HIS A 385 -34.20 -0.01 -13.20
N GLY A 386 -35.46 -0.09 -13.59
CA GLY A 386 -35.88 -0.17 -14.98
C GLY A 386 -36.66 -1.43 -15.31
N GLU A 387 -37.15 -1.50 -16.54
CA GLU A 387 -37.88 -2.63 -17.08
C GLU A 387 -37.22 -3.10 -18.38
N ARG A 388 -37.15 -4.44 -18.58
CA ARG A 388 -36.59 -5.03 -19.79
C ARG A 388 -37.26 -6.36 -20.11
N GLU A 389 -37.60 -6.58 -21.38
CA GLU A 389 -38.19 -7.83 -21.81
C GLU A 389 -37.28 -9.04 -21.46
N GLY A 390 -37.88 -10.08 -20.91
CA GLY A 390 -37.16 -11.29 -20.46
C GLY A 390 -36.44 -11.15 -19.12
N TRP A 391 -36.61 -10.04 -18.42
CA TRP A 391 -36.10 -9.81 -17.07
C TRP A 391 -37.25 -9.66 -16.07
N ALA A 392 -37.09 -10.25 -14.89
CA ALA A 392 -38.02 -10.04 -13.78
C ALA A 392 -37.75 -8.67 -13.11
N ASP A 393 -38.79 -8.02 -12.62
CA ASP A 393 -38.69 -6.76 -11.87
C ASP A 393 -38.40 -7.05 -10.40
N PHE A 394 -37.15 -6.84 -9.98
CA PHE A 394 -36.67 -7.19 -8.63
C PHE A 394 -37.47 -6.47 -7.54
N ASP A 395 -37.65 -5.16 -7.64
CA ASP A 395 -38.27 -4.35 -6.58
C ASP A 395 -39.76 -4.66 -6.43
N LYS A 396 -40.46 -4.85 -7.53
CA LYS A 396 -41.88 -5.22 -7.56
C LYS A 396 -42.07 -6.64 -6.98
N ASP A 397 -41.29 -7.59 -7.47
CA ASP A 397 -41.46 -9.01 -7.12
C ASP A 397 -41.12 -9.29 -5.65
N ILE A 398 -40.09 -8.63 -5.08
CA ILE A 398 -39.79 -8.77 -3.65
C ILE A 398 -40.91 -8.19 -2.77
N ALA A 399 -41.59 -7.12 -3.22
CA ALA A 399 -42.66 -6.48 -2.44
C ALA A 399 -43.85 -7.41 -2.17
N GLU A 400 -44.03 -8.42 -3.01
CA GLU A 400 -45.11 -9.44 -2.88
C GLU A 400 -44.73 -10.59 -1.93
N GLN A 401 -43.49 -10.67 -1.47
CA GLN A 401 -42.98 -11.79 -0.69
C GLN A 401 -43.19 -11.62 0.82
N SER A 402 -43.20 -12.76 1.53
CA SER A 402 -43.23 -12.77 3.00
C SER A 402 -41.99 -12.12 3.60
N SER A 403 -42.19 -11.30 4.62
CA SER A 403 -41.12 -10.70 5.39
C SER A 403 -40.47 -11.62 6.43
N THR A 404 -40.94 -12.89 6.53
CA THR A 404 -40.37 -13.88 7.44
C THR A 404 -39.60 -14.95 6.64
N PHE A 405 -38.38 -15.25 7.10
CA PHE A 405 -37.54 -16.31 6.59
C PHE A 405 -36.84 -16.99 7.76
N ALA A 406 -37.25 -18.20 8.11
CA ALA A 406 -36.67 -18.91 9.24
C ALA A 406 -35.32 -19.55 8.87
N ARG A 407 -34.41 -19.57 9.83
CA ARG A 407 -33.16 -20.33 9.70
C ARG A 407 -33.47 -21.79 9.49
N PRO A 408 -32.96 -22.42 8.42
CA PRO A 408 -33.15 -23.85 8.21
C PRO A 408 -32.57 -24.67 9.37
N THR A 409 -33.30 -25.70 9.79
CA THR A 409 -32.83 -26.70 10.76
C THR A 409 -32.30 -27.95 10.07
N ASP A 410 -32.68 -28.15 8.82
CA ASP A 410 -32.18 -29.24 7.98
C ASP A 410 -30.75 -28.90 7.53
N PRO A 411 -29.72 -29.72 7.84
CA PRO A 411 -28.36 -29.54 7.40
C PRO A 411 -28.17 -29.42 5.87
N GLU A 412 -29.03 -30.08 5.09
CA GLU A 412 -29.01 -30.01 3.62
C GLU A 412 -29.39 -28.62 3.09
N LEU A 413 -30.14 -27.86 3.86
CA LEU A 413 -30.59 -26.50 3.52
C LEU A 413 -29.78 -25.41 4.22
N LEU A 414 -29.25 -25.70 5.41
CA LEU A 414 -28.45 -24.75 6.17
C LEU A 414 -27.05 -24.61 5.56
N SER A 415 -26.62 -23.37 5.30
CA SER A 415 -25.23 -23.05 4.95
C SER A 415 -24.60 -22.22 6.05
N CYS A 416 -23.41 -22.62 6.50
CA CYS A 416 -22.71 -21.95 7.60
C CYS A 416 -21.24 -22.38 7.67
N GLY A 417 -20.48 -21.73 8.55
CA GLY A 417 -19.11 -22.08 8.86
C GLY A 417 -18.17 -21.99 7.66
N ARG A 418 -17.51 -23.09 7.34
CA ARG A 418 -16.55 -23.14 6.22
C ARG A 418 -17.17 -23.51 4.87
N GLU A 419 -18.49 -23.58 4.77
CA GLU A 419 -19.14 -23.77 3.47
C GLU A 419 -18.97 -22.52 2.58
N PRO A 420 -18.74 -22.70 1.26
CA PRO A 420 -18.61 -21.57 0.31
C PRO A 420 -19.88 -20.70 0.29
N ASN A 421 -19.69 -19.38 0.37
CA ASN A 421 -20.80 -18.42 0.29
C ASN A 421 -20.51 -17.20 -0.58
N LEU A 422 -19.24 -17.03 -1.01
CA LEU A 422 -18.83 -15.84 -1.74
C LEU A 422 -17.69 -16.19 -2.71
N MET A 423 -17.74 -15.66 -3.91
CA MET A 423 -16.73 -15.81 -4.94
C MET A 423 -16.38 -14.46 -5.57
N PHE A 424 -15.08 -14.23 -5.80
CA PHE A 424 -14.61 -13.06 -6.54
C PHE A 424 -13.79 -13.47 -7.75
N PHE A 425 -14.06 -12.83 -8.87
CA PHE A 425 -13.16 -12.88 -10.01
C PHE A 425 -11.99 -11.92 -9.80
N THR A 426 -10.79 -12.46 -9.74
CA THR A 426 -9.56 -11.67 -9.57
C THR A 426 -8.83 -11.52 -10.89
N SER A 427 -8.27 -10.35 -11.16
CA SER A 427 -7.43 -10.14 -12.34
C SER A 427 -6.11 -10.91 -12.17
N GLY A 428 -5.92 -11.98 -12.93
CA GLY A 428 -4.61 -12.62 -13.06
C GLY A 428 -3.64 -11.74 -13.86
N THR A 429 -2.35 -11.88 -13.59
CA THR A 429 -1.28 -11.21 -14.38
C THR A 429 -1.18 -11.77 -15.78
N THR A 430 -1.65 -12.99 -15.99
CA THR A 430 -1.54 -13.73 -17.27
C THR A 430 -2.83 -14.50 -17.57
N GLY A 431 -3.76 -13.91 -18.32
CA GLY A 431 -4.92 -14.63 -18.84
C GLY A 431 -6.26 -14.26 -18.21
N TYR A 432 -7.21 -15.21 -18.21
CA TYR A 432 -8.56 -15.02 -17.68
C TYR A 432 -8.57 -14.88 -16.15
N PRO A 433 -9.54 -14.14 -15.58
CA PRO A 433 -9.68 -13.98 -14.13
C PRO A 433 -9.84 -15.33 -13.41
N LYS A 434 -9.15 -15.49 -12.26
CA LYS A 434 -9.33 -16.62 -11.35
C LYS A 434 -10.54 -16.35 -10.46
N ILE A 435 -11.10 -17.41 -9.85
CA ILE A 435 -12.27 -17.30 -8.96
C ILE A 435 -11.86 -17.65 -7.53
N ALA A 436 -11.53 -16.63 -6.73
CA ALA A 436 -11.25 -16.82 -5.31
C ALA A 436 -12.54 -17.12 -4.54
N THR A 437 -12.56 -18.23 -3.79
CA THR A 437 -13.73 -18.71 -3.06
C THR A 437 -13.58 -18.48 -1.56
N HIS A 438 -14.56 -17.87 -0.92
CA HIS A 438 -14.61 -17.64 0.51
C HIS A 438 -15.78 -18.37 1.16
N CYS A 439 -15.66 -18.62 2.47
CA CYS A 439 -16.70 -19.20 3.31
C CYS A 439 -17.34 -18.15 4.22
N HIS A 440 -18.34 -18.55 5.01
CA HIS A 440 -19.02 -17.66 5.95
C HIS A 440 -18.09 -17.00 6.97
N LEU A 441 -16.94 -17.65 7.31
CA LEU A 441 -15.98 -17.10 8.27
C LEU A 441 -15.22 -15.86 7.75
N TYR A 442 -15.22 -15.62 6.44
CA TYR A 442 -14.69 -14.40 5.86
C TYR A 442 -15.29 -13.14 6.50
N ALA A 443 -16.59 -13.18 6.81
CA ALA A 443 -17.27 -12.10 7.50
C ALA A 443 -16.72 -11.87 8.92
N LEU A 444 -16.37 -12.92 9.66
CA LEU A 444 -15.72 -12.81 10.98
C LEU A 444 -14.32 -12.21 10.88
N GLY A 445 -13.54 -12.60 9.86
CA GLY A 445 -12.21 -12.03 9.62
C GLY A 445 -12.23 -10.52 9.42
N HIS A 446 -13.34 -9.97 8.93
CA HIS A 446 -13.53 -8.52 8.77
C HIS A 446 -13.82 -7.79 10.09
N PHE A 447 -13.98 -8.47 11.22
CA PHE A 447 -14.05 -7.82 12.52
C PHE A 447 -12.79 -6.99 12.79
N ILE A 448 -11.60 -7.56 12.52
CA ILE A 448 -10.33 -6.82 12.65
C ILE A 448 -10.29 -5.63 11.69
N THR A 449 -10.71 -5.83 10.45
CA THR A 449 -10.73 -4.77 9.42
C THR A 449 -11.55 -3.57 9.90
N ALA A 450 -12.75 -3.80 10.42
CA ALA A 450 -13.63 -2.71 10.84
C ALA A 450 -13.23 -2.14 12.21
N ARG A 451 -12.99 -3.02 13.18
CA ARG A 451 -12.80 -2.63 14.57
C ARG A 451 -11.43 -2.05 14.84
N TYR A 452 -10.39 -2.68 14.32
CA TYR A 452 -9.00 -2.35 14.67
C TYR A 452 -8.22 -1.66 13.56
N TRP A 453 -8.77 -1.59 12.34
CA TRP A 453 -8.14 -0.83 11.27
C TRP A 453 -8.99 0.35 10.81
N HIS A 454 -10.29 0.17 10.45
CA HIS A 454 -11.18 1.31 10.18
C HIS A 454 -11.52 2.10 11.45
N ASN A 455 -11.32 1.51 12.62
CA ASN A 455 -11.64 2.07 13.93
C ASN A 455 -13.08 2.59 14.00
N VAL A 456 -14.02 1.80 13.51
CA VAL A 456 -15.40 2.22 13.40
C VAL A 456 -16.05 2.47 14.76
N ASP A 457 -16.80 3.57 14.87
CA ASP A 457 -17.60 3.90 16.01
C ASP A 457 -18.99 3.25 15.88
N PRO A 458 -19.42 2.43 16.82
CA PRO A 458 -20.76 1.85 16.79
C PRO A 458 -21.88 2.89 16.75
N ASN A 459 -21.64 4.09 17.31
CA ASN A 459 -22.57 5.22 17.26
C ASN A 459 -22.28 6.21 16.13
N GLY A 460 -21.25 5.92 15.33
CA GLY A 460 -20.82 6.74 14.22
C GLY A 460 -21.30 6.21 12.87
N ILE A 461 -20.76 6.81 11.81
CA ILE A 461 -21.07 6.47 10.42
C ILE A 461 -19.76 6.22 9.69
N HIS A 462 -19.66 5.06 9.06
CA HIS A 462 -18.51 4.69 8.25
C HIS A 462 -18.79 4.84 6.76
N PHE A 463 -17.88 5.49 6.04
CA PHE A 463 -17.94 5.63 4.59
C PHE A 463 -16.72 5.01 3.91
N THR A 464 -16.93 4.07 3.02
CA THR A 464 -15.88 3.56 2.12
C THR A 464 -16.22 3.88 0.67
N ILE A 465 -15.29 4.48 -0.06
CA ILE A 465 -15.42 4.66 -1.51
C ILE A 465 -14.98 3.36 -2.19
N SER A 466 -15.95 2.61 -2.68
CA SER A 466 -15.76 1.41 -3.50
C SER A 466 -17.07 1.04 -4.20
N ASP A 467 -16.97 0.45 -5.38
CA ASP A 467 -18.08 -0.21 -6.07
C ASP A 467 -18.35 -1.58 -5.42
N THR A 468 -19.63 -2.01 -5.38
CA THR A 468 -20.02 -3.28 -4.75
C THR A 468 -19.52 -4.51 -5.50
N GLY A 469 -19.11 -4.36 -6.75
CA GLY A 469 -18.48 -5.42 -7.53
C GLY A 469 -17.06 -5.79 -7.12
N TRP A 470 -16.47 -5.07 -6.15
CA TRP A 470 -15.11 -5.29 -5.67
C TRP A 470 -15.06 -5.78 -4.22
N GLY A 471 -14.10 -6.64 -3.91
CA GLY A 471 -13.86 -7.14 -2.55
C GLY A 471 -13.78 -6.02 -1.51
N LYS A 472 -13.17 -4.88 -1.85
CA LYS A 472 -13.06 -3.71 -0.96
C LYS A 472 -14.41 -3.18 -0.44
N ALA A 473 -15.50 -3.37 -1.18
CA ALA A 473 -16.82 -3.00 -0.69
C ALA A 473 -17.21 -3.82 0.54
N LEU A 474 -16.90 -5.11 0.55
CA LEU A 474 -17.21 -5.98 1.68
C LEU A 474 -16.29 -5.72 2.89
N TRP A 475 -15.10 -5.17 2.65
CA TRP A 475 -14.19 -4.72 3.71
C TRP A 475 -14.75 -3.51 4.48
N GLY A 476 -15.43 -2.59 3.80
CA GLY A 476 -15.81 -1.31 4.37
C GLY A 476 -17.31 -0.97 4.35
N LYS A 477 -18.18 -1.85 3.83
CA LYS A 477 -19.60 -1.51 3.67
C LYS A 477 -20.57 -2.59 4.18
N LEU A 478 -20.07 -3.64 4.83
CA LEU A 478 -20.97 -4.72 5.23
C LEU A 478 -20.49 -5.44 6.50
N TYR A 479 -19.60 -6.43 6.36
CA TYR A 479 -19.39 -7.46 7.36
C TYR A 479 -18.89 -6.92 8.70
N GLY A 480 -17.69 -6.38 8.72
CA GLY A 480 -17.07 -5.91 9.94
C GLY A 480 -17.80 -4.71 10.55
N GLN A 481 -18.36 -3.82 9.70
CA GLN A 481 -19.11 -2.65 10.14
C GLN A 481 -20.36 -3.06 10.91
N TRP A 482 -21.16 -3.99 10.37
CA TRP A 482 -22.37 -4.44 11.07
C TRP A 482 -22.05 -5.38 12.23
N LEU A 483 -20.99 -6.20 12.13
CA LEU A 483 -20.52 -6.97 13.30
C LEU A 483 -20.05 -6.05 14.44
N SER A 484 -19.58 -4.83 14.11
CA SER A 484 -19.25 -3.76 15.07
C SER A 484 -20.41 -2.80 15.32
N GLU A 485 -21.61 -3.11 14.85
CA GLU A 485 -22.86 -2.36 15.05
C GLU A 485 -22.85 -0.91 14.50
N THR A 486 -21.98 -0.62 13.53
CA THR A 486 -21.82 0.72 12.94
C THR A 486 -22.73 0.91 11.74
N CYS A 487 -23.25 2.14 11.59
CA CYS A 487 -23.98 2.57 10.40
C CYS A 487 -23.04 2.71 9.20
N VAL A 488 -23.46 2.22 8.04
CA VAL A 488 -22.75 2.32 6.76
C VAL A 488 -23.35 3.45 5.93
N PHE A 489 -22.50 4.35 5.43
CA PHE A 489 -22.89 5.37 4.46
C PHE A 489 -22.51 4.94 3.04
N VAL A 490 -23.43 5.13 2.09
CA VAL A 490 -23.26 4.81 0.68
C VAL A 490 -23.70 5.98 -0.16
N TYR A 491 -22.80 6.45 -1.03
CA TYR A 491 -23.12 7.39 -2.09
C TYR A 491 -23.00 6.69 -3.45
N ASP A 492 -24.10 6.62 -4.17
CA ASP A 492 -24.19 5.95 -5.47
C ASP A 492 -23.99 6.96 -6.60
N PHE A 493 -22.74 7.31 -6.85
CA PHE A 493 -22.36 8.24 -7.92
C PHE A 493 -21.97 7.49 -9.21
N ASP A 494 -22.22 8.10 -10.36
CA ASP A 494 -21.79 7.56 -11.64
C ASP A 494 -20.32 7.86 -11.93
N ARG A 495 -19.90 9.08 -11.62
CA ARG A 495 -18.51 9.52 -11.78
C ARG A 495 -17.99 10.14 -10.48
N PHE A 496 -16.76 9.84 -10.13
CA PHE A 496 -16.11 10.44 -8.97
C PHE A 496 -15.98 11.96 -9.16
N ASP A 497 -16.46 12.71 -8.18
CA ASP A 497 -16.34 14.16 -8.08
C ASP A 497 -16.07 14.54 -6.62
N ALA A 498 -14.84 15.01 -6.34
CA ALA A 498 -14.43 15.39 -5.00
C ALA A 498 -15.32 16.50 -4.41
N ASN A 499 -15.75 17.47 -5.24
CA ASN A 499 -16.59 18.59 -4.80
C ASN A 499 -18.00 18.17 -4.38
N LYS A 500 -18.49 17.02 -4.87
CA LYS A 500 -19.77 16.43 -4.44
C LYS A 500 -19.60 15.60 -3.16
N ILE A 501 -18.46 14.95 -2.99
CA ILE A 501 -18.22 14.04 -1.87
C ILE A 501 -17.80 14.79 -0.60
N LEU A 502 -16.91 15.79 -0.70
CA LEU A 502 -16.37 16.50 0.46
C LEU A 502 -17.46 17.13 1.35
N PRO A 503 -18.54 17.74 0.83
CA PRO A 503 -19.62 18.27 1.69
C PRO A 503 -20.38 17.20 2.47
N MET A 504 -20.35 15.93 2.01
CA MET A 504 -21.11 14.84 2.66
C MET A 504 -20.55 14.48 4.02
N PHE A 505 -19.24 14.66 4.24
CA PHE A 505 -18.64 14.37 5.53
C PHE A 505 -19.33 15.13 6.67
N LYS A 506 -19.50 16.43 6.52
CA LYS A 506 -20.21 17.25 7.51
C LYS A 506 -21.71 16.99 7.51
N LYS A 507 -22.32 16.94 6.31
CA LYS A 507 -23.78 16.77 6.15
C LYS A 507 -24.29 15.53 6.89
N TYR A 508 -23.56 14.41 6.76
CA TYR A 508 -23.95 13.11 7.32
C TYR A 508 -23.20 12.77 8.62
N ASN A 509 -22.34 13.66 9.12
CA ASN A 509 -21.50 13.43 10.29
C ASN A 509 -20.68 12.12 10.18
N ILE A 510 -20.03 11.91 9.02
CA ILE A 510 -19.23 10.71 8.75
C ILE A 510 -18.01 10.73 9.68
N THR A 511 -17.87 9.70 10.53
CA THR A 511 -16.84 9.64 11.58
C THR A 511 -15.58 8.89 11.13
N THR A 512 -15.75 7.87 10.30
CA THR A 512 -14.63 7.09 9.77
C THR A 512 -14.71 6.94 8.26
N PHE A 513 -13.56 6.99 7.60
CA PHE A 513 -13.51 7.04 6.14
C PHE A 513 -12.45 6.10 5.56
N CYS A 514 -12.75 5.44 4.45
CA CYS A 514 -11.80 4.63 3.70
C CYS A 514 -11.90 4.90 2.19
N ALA A 515 -10.76 5.10 1.55
CA ALA A 515 -10.67 5.23 0.11
C ALA A 515 -9.34 4.65 -0.43
N PRO A 516 -9.19 4.37 -1.73
CA PRO A 516 -7.90 4.08 -2.32
C PRO A 516 -7.02 5.35 -2.42
N PRO A 517 -5.68 5.20 -2.50
CA PRO A 517 -4.75 6.34 -2.64
C PRO A 517 -5.12 7.30 -3.77
N THR A 518 -5.59 6.77 -4.89
CA THR A 518 -6.05 7.58 -6.05
C THR A 518 -7.13 8.60 -5.66
N MET A 519 -8.09 8.23 -4.79
CA MET A 519 -9.15 9.15 -4.36
C MET A 519 -8.61 10.24 -3.43
N TYR A 520 -7.68 9.91 -2.53
CA TYR A 520 -7.02 10.90 -1.69
C TYR A 520 -6.22 11.89 -2.53
N ARG A 521 -5.56 11.44 -3.63
CA ARG A 521 -4.90 12.34 -4.59
C ARG A 521 -5.86 13.34 -5.23
N PHE A 522 -7.09 12.94 -5.51
CA PHE A 522 -8.10 13.89 -6.01
C PHE A 522 -8.55 14.87 -4.93
N PHE A 523 -8.74 14.41 -3.69
CA PHE A 523 -9.13 15.29 -2.59
C PHE A 523 -8.07 16.37 -2.30
N ILE A 524 -6.78 16.02 -2.22
CA ILE A 524 -5.72 17.00 -1.94
C ILE A 524 -5.48 18.00 -3.07
N LYS A 525 -6.04 17.80 -4.25
CA LYS A 525 -6.03 18.79 -5.35
C LYS A 525 -7.10 19.87 -5.19
N GLU A 526 -8.11 19.60 -4.40
CA GLU A 526 -9.13 20.58 -4.04
C GLU A 526 -8.63 21.47 -2.88
N ASP A 527 -9.17 22.66 -2.78
CA ASP A 527 -8.94 23.50 -1.62
C ASP A 527 -9.75 22.99 -0.42
N LEU A 528 -9.12 22.07 0.36
CA LEU A 528 -9.78 21.42 1.49
C LEU A 528 -10.19 22.38 2.59
N SER A 529 -9.64 23.61 2.65
CA SER A 529 -10.02 24.62 3.62
C SER A 529 -11.47 25.12 3.45
N LYS A 530 -12.06 24.90 2.28
CA LYS A 530 -13.46 25.24 1.98
C LYS A 530 -14.48 24.28 2.57
N TYR A 531 -14.04 23.13 3.06
CA TYR A 531 -14.91 22.06 3.53
C TYR A 531 -14.72 21.79 5.02
N ASP A 532 -15.81 21.61 5.74
CA ASP A 532 -15.75 21.17 7.13
C ASP A 532 -15.59 19.65 7.20
N LEU A 533 -14.37 19.19 7.44
CA LEU A 533 -14.00 17.78 7.57
C LEU A 533 -13.84 17.34 9.04
N SER A 534 -14.24 18.19 10.00
CA SER A 534 -14.06 17.95 11.45
C SER A 534 -14.80 16.73 12.00
N SER A 535 -15.79 16.20 11.25
CA SER A 535 -16.48 14.96 11.61
C SER A 535 -15.60 13.72 11.45
N ILE A 536 -14.61 13.75 10.54
CA ILE A 536 -13.71 12.62 10.31
C ILE A 536 -12.77 12.48 11.50
N LYS A 537 -12.90 11.38 12.24
CA LYS A 537 -12.05 11.04 13.38
C LYS A 537 -10.92 10.10 12.99
N TYR A 538 -11.12 9.31 11.94
CA TYR A 538 -10.17 8.29 11.51
C TYR A 538 -10.30 8.03 10.01
N ALA A 539 -9.17 7.88 9.34
CA ALA A 539 -9.14 7.61 7.90
C ALA A 539 -8.18 6.46 7.57
N THR A 540 -8.61 5.60 6.66
CA THR A 540 -7.83 4.44 6.22
C THR A 540 -7.66 4.42 4.72
N VAL A 541 -6.60 3.77 4.27
CA VAL A 541 -6.24 3.71 2.85
C VAL A 541 -5.75 2.32 2.49
N ALA A 542 -6.26 1.74 1.42
CA ALA A 542 -5.84 0.44 0.90
C ALA A 542 -6.20 0.27 -0.58
N GLY A 543 -5.62 -0.75 -1.20
CA GLY A 543 -5.87 -1.15 -2.59
C GLY A 543 -4.68 -0.90 -3.51
N GLU A 544 -3.86 0.09 -3.18
CA GLU A 544 -2.58 0.43 -3.77
C GLU A 544 -1.65 0.86 -2.63
N ALA A 545 -0.34 0.85 -2.83
CA ALA A 545 0.58 1.41 -1.85
C ALA A 545 0.43 2.94 -1.77
N LEU A 546 0.46 3.46 -0.55
CA LEU A 546 0.28 4.89 -0.29
C LEU A 546 1.59 5.65 -0.51
N ASN A 547 1.55 6.65 -1.38
CA ASN A 547 2.66 7.59 -1.52
C ASN A 547 2.76 8.46 -0.25
N PRO A 548 3.96 8.58 0.38
CA PRO A 548 4.17 9.41 1.55
C PRO A 548 3.75 10.88 1.37
N GLU A 549 3.88 11.43 0.18
CA GLU A 549 3.46 12.79 -0.12
C GLU A 549 1.94 12.98 0.00
N VAL A 550 1.16 12.01 -0.46
CA VAL A 550 -0.31 12.03 -0.30
C VAL A 550 -0.70 11.97 1.17
N TYR A 551 0.02 11.15 1.96
CA TYR A 551 -0.16 11.09 3.41
C TYR A 551 0.10 12.45 4.06
N ASN A 552 1.26 13.07 3.76
CA ASN A 552 1.68 14.33 4.35
C ASN A 552 0.73 15.48 3.99
N GLN A 553 0.34 15.61 2.72
CA GLN A 553 -0.56 16.66 2.26
C GLN A 553 -1.95 16.52 2.89
N PHE A 554 -2.50 15.30 2.96
CA PHE A 554 -3.80 15.07 3.58
C PHE A 554 -3.77 15.36 5.09
N LEU A 555 -2.71 14.89 5.79
CA LEU A 555 -2.51 15.18 7.21
C LEU A 555 -2.41 16.69 7.47
N ASN A 556 -1.61 17.40 6.67
CA ASN A 556 -1.44 18.85 6.83
C ASN A 556 -2.74 19.63 6.60
N ALA A 557 -3.58 19.18 5.65
CA ALA A 557 -4.83 19.85 5.32
C ALA A 557 -5.97 19.55 6.30
N THR A 558 -5.97 18.36 6.92
CA THR A 558 -7.13 17.87 7.69
C THR A 558 -6.82 17.56 9.16
N GLY A 559 -5.54 17.41 9.52
CA GLY A 559 -5.13 16.89 10.83
C GLY A 559 -5.36 15.37 11.00
N VAL A 560 -5.88 14.67 9.98
CA VAL A 560 -6.23 13.25 10.04
C VAL A 560 -5.14 12.41 9.39
N LYS A 561 -4.63 11.41 10.11
CA LYS A 561 -3.66 10.43 9.60
C LYS A 561 -4.33 9.42 8.68
N LEU A 562 -3.64 9.01 7.61
CA LEU A 562 -4.05 7.92 6.73
C LEU A 562 -3.43 6.61 7.23
N MET A 563 -4.26 5.71 7.71
CA MET A 563 -3.83 4.42 8.24
C MET A 563 -3.83 3.38 7.10
N GLU A 564 -2.65 3.00 6.64
CA GLU A 564 -2.49 2.10 5.51
C GLU A 564 -2.82 0.66 5.88
N GLY A 565 -3.36 -0.09 4.91
CA GLY A 565 -3.65 -1.50 5.05
C GLY A 565 -3.44 -2.27 3.77
N PHE A 566 -2.87 -3.46 3.90
CA PHE A 566 -2.59 -4.39 2.82
C PHE A 566 -3.39 -5.68 3.01
N GLY A 567 -3.88 -6.18 1.91
CA GLY A 567 -4.53 -7.47 1.75
C GLY A 567 -4.93 -7.67 0.31
N GLN A 568 -5.47 -8.82 0.02
CA GLN A 568 -5.80 -9.25 -1.33
C GLN A 568 -7.27 -9.63 -1.44
N THR A 569 -7.72 -10.00 -2.64
CA THR A 569 -9.05 -10.60 -2.82
C THR A 569 -9.13 -11.94 -2.09
N GLU A 570 -8.03 -12.63 -1.99
CA GLU A 570 -7.83 -13.93 -1.33
C GLU A 570 -7.81 -13.84 0.20
N THR A 571 -7.64 -12.64 0.77
CA THR A 571 -7.52 -12.43 2.22
C THR A 571 -8.48 -11.34 2.71
N THR A 572 -8.65 -11.21 4.01
CA THR A 572 -9.03 -9.94 4.64
C THR A 572 -7.76 -9.11 4.86
N LEU A 573 -7.81 -8.08 5.71
CA LEU A 573 -6.65 -7.25 6.02
C LEU A 573 -5.56 -8.10 6.70
N SER A 574 -4.41 -8.29 6.03
CA SER A 574 -3.31 -9.13 6.52
C SER A 574 -2.18 -8.33 7.16
N ILE A 575 -1.91 -7.12 6.70
CA ILE A 575 -0.92 -6.19 7.25
C ILE A 575 -1.58 -4.81 7.32
N GLY A 576 -1.32 -4.03 8.38
CA GLY A 576 -1.91 -2.69 8.46
C GLY A 576 -1.48 -1.88 9.67
N ASN A 577 -1.80 -0.59 9.61
CA ASN A 577 -1.70 0.34 10.73
C ASN A 577 -2.94 0.16 11.62
N PHE A 578 -2.87 -0.75 12.56
CA PHE A 578 -3.98 -1.01 13.48
C PHE A 578 -4.04 0.04 14.59
N VAL A 579 -5.21 0.15 15.22
CA VAL A 579 -5.42 0.98 16.42
C VAL A 579 -4.34 0.69 17.46
N GLY A 580 -3.80 1.72 18.08
CA GLY A 580 -2.71 1.65 19.04
C GLY A 580 -1.30 1.60 18.41
N MET A 581 -1.18 1.51 17.08
CA MET A 581 0.11 1.51 16.38
C MET A 581 0.46 2.90 15.83
N THR A 582 1.77 3.17 15.74
CA THR A 582 2.28 4.39 15.09
C THR A 582 2.33 4.20 13.59
N ALA A 583 1.69 5.10 12.84
CA ALA A 583 1.80 5.09 11.37
C ALA A 583 3.21 5.54 10.94
N ARG A 584 3.78 4.80 9.98
CA ARG A 584 5.02 5.17 9.27
C ARG A 584 4.70 5.37 7.79
N PRO A 585 4.67 6.60 7.29
CA PRO A 585 4.35 6.86 5.88
C PRO A 585 5.22 6.05 4.92
N GLY A 586 4.59 5.39 3.96
CA GLY A 586 5.25 4.48 3.00
C GLY A 586 5.42 3.04 3.48
N SER A 587 5.12 2.74 4.75
CA SER A 587 5.08 1.38 5.29
C SER A 587 3.65 0.85 5.35
N MET A 588 3.46 -0.42 4.98
CA MET A 588 2.19 -1.14 5.21
C MET A 588 1.92 -1.40 6.70
N SER A 589 2.87 -1.13 7.59
CA SER A 589 2.90 -1.38 9.03
C SER A 589 3.15 -2.86 9.40
N LYS A 590 2.36 -3.45 10.31
CA LYS A 590 2.64 -4.75 10.90
C LYS A 590 1.56 -5.78 10.57
N PRO A 591 1.90 -7.09 10.67
CA PRO A 591 0.92 -8.16 10.49
C PRO A 591 -0.28 -8.05 11.41
N SER A 592 -1.46 -8.42 10.88
CA SER A 592 -2.65 -8.68 11.67
C SER A 592 -2.43 -9.92 12.56
N VAL A 593 -2.85 -9.85 13.81
CA VAL A 593 -2.75 -10.98 14.76
C VAL A 593 -3.51 -12.24 14.30
N MET A 594 -4.40 -12.12 13.34
CA MET A 594 -5.13 -13.24 12.76
C MET A 594 -4.27 -14.08 11.79
N TYR A 595 -3.23 -13.48 11.22
CA TYR A 595 -2.39 -14.10 10.21
C TYR A 595 -0.95 -14.25 10.71
N ASP A 596 -0.36 -15.41 10.47
CA ASP A 596 1.07 -15.65 10.69
C ASP A 596 1.83 -15.23 9.41
N VAL A 597 2.03 -13.92 9.25
CA VAL A 597 2.66 -13.32 8.06
C VAL A 597 4.17 -13.30 8.24
N ASP A 598 4.88 -13.75 7.21
CA ASP A 598 6.34 -13.65 7.14
C ASP A 598 6.81 -13.21 5.75
N ILE A 599 8.11 -12.96 5.61
CA ILE A 599 8.77 -12.70 4.33
C ILE A 599 9.78 -13.80 4.09
N VAL A 600 9.72 -14.44 2.93
CA VAL A 600 10.59 -15.56 2.60
C VAL A 600 11.40 -15.30 1.32
N ASP A 601 12.61 -15.88 1.29
CA ASP A 601 13.45 -15.91 0.10
C ASP A 601 12.91 -16.92 -0.94
N PRO A 602 13.51 -17.02 -2.15
CA PRO A 602 13.09 -17.99 -3.16
C PRO A 602 13.22 -19.48 -2.74
N ASP A 603 13.99 -19.77 -1.70
CA ASP A 603 14.13 -21.11 -1.13
C ASP A 603 13.08 -21.38 0.00
N GLY A 604 12.18 -20.44 0.26
CA GLY A 604 11.15 -20.52 1.31
C GLY A 604 11.66 -20.29 2.74
N LYS A 605 12.88 -19.75 2.89
CA LYS A 605 13.45 -19.44 4.19
C LYS A 605 13.09 -18.01 4.62
N PRO A 606 12.88 -17.76 5.92
CA PRO A 606 12.62 -16.41 6.43
C PRO A 606 13.75 -15.44 6.07
N CYS A 607 13.39 -14.31 5.50
CA CYS A 607 14.31 -13.20 5.24
C CYS A 607 14.73 -12.52 6.53
N LYS A 608 15.98 -12.06 6.58
CA LYS A 608 16.46 -11.20 7.67
C LYS A 608 15.87 -9.79 7.53
N THR A 609 16.00 -9.02 8.60
CA THR A 609 15.67 -7.59 8.58
C THR A 609 16.42 -6.89 7.43
N GLY A 610 15.67 -6.13 6.63
CA GLY A 610 16.19 -5.42 5.47
C GLY A 610 16.32 -6.26 4.18
N GLU A 611 16.14 -7.57 4.23
CA GLU A 611 16.12 -8.41 3.02
C GLU A 611 14.74 -8.42 2.39
N THR A 612 14.70 -8.27 1.06
CA THR A 612 13.46 -8.33 0.28
C THR A 612 13.12 -9.78 -0.06
N GLY A 613 11.89 -10.16 0.20
CA GLY A 613 11.35 -11.47 -0.17
C GLY A 613 9.86 -11.43 -0.45
N GLU A 614 9.27 -12.59 -0.69
CA GLU A 614 7.84 -12.73 -0.90
C GLU A 614 7.10 -12.74 0.43
N ILE A 615 5.99 -12.00 0.48
CA ILE A 615 5.06 -12.04 1.62
C ILE A 615 4.30 -13.36 1.58
N VAL A 616 4.36 -14.11 2.67
CA VAL A 616 3.63 -15.38 2.83
C VAL A 616 2.79 -15.38 4.10
N ILE A 617 1.76 -16.21 4.12
CA ILE A 617 0.98 -16.52 5.32
C ILE A 617 1.21 -17.98 5.67
N ARG A 618 1.79 -18.25 6.84
CA ARG A 618 2.03 -19.59 7.34
C ARG A 618 0.72 -20.24 7.78
N LEU A 619 0.56 -21.51 7.46
CA LEU A 619 -0.66 -22.29 7.74
C LEU A 619 -0.48 -23.36 8.81
N ASP A 620 0.62 -23.35 9.54
CA ASP A 620 0.93 -24.34 10.59
C ASP A 620 -0.14 -24.38 11.71
N LYS A 621 -0.80 -23.25 11.94
CA LYS A 621 -1.90 -23.10 12.92
C LYS A 621 -3.30 -23.35 12.32
N GLY A 622 -3.37 -23.81 11.08
CA GLY A 622 -4.62 -23.97 10.32
C GLY A 622 -4.93 -22.78 9.41
N ILE A 623 -6.02 -22.91 8.64
CA ILE A 623 -6.45 -21.86 7.69
C ILE A 623 -7.17 -20.75 8.47
N PRO A 624 -6.67 -19.50 8.46
CA PRO A 624 -7.33 -18.36 9.11
C PRO A 624 -8.74 -18.11 8.58
N ALA A 625 -9.61 -17.54 9.42
CA ALA A 625 -11.00 -17.26 9.06
C ALA A 625 -11.15 -16.34 7.84
N GLY A 626 -10.21 -15.40 7.65
CA GLY A 626 -10.23 -14.44 6.55
C GLY A 626 -9.52 -14.89 5.27
N LEU A 627 -8.89 -16.07 5.25
CA LEU A 627 -8.21 -16.62 4.07
C LEU A 627 -9.19 -17.40 3.19
N PHE A 628 -9.05 -17.28 1.87
CA PHE A 628 -9.89 -17.97 0.90
C PHE A 628 -9.75 -19.52 0.97
N LEU A 629 -10.70 -20.22 0.39
CA LEU A 629 -10.70 -21.71 0.34
C LEU A 629 -9.87 -22.26 -0.83
N GLY A 630 -9.37 -21.41 -1.70
CA GLY A 630 -8.70 -21.74 -2.94
C GLY A 630 -9.44 -21.17 -4.16
N TYR A 631 -8.90 -21.43 -5.36
CA TYR A 631 -9.53 -21.03 -6.61
C TYR A 631 -10.54 -22.08 -7.07
N TYR A 632 -11.77 -21.63 -7.35
CA TYR A 632 -12.86 -22.51 -7.77
C TYR A 632 -12.54 -23.20 -9.10
N ASN A 633 -12.70 -24.54 -9.11
CA ASN A 633 -12.38 -25.40 -10.25
C ASN A 633 -10.96 -25.25 -10.84
N ASP A 634 -9.99 -24.78 -10.04
CA ASP A 634 -8.62 -24.58 -10.46
C ASP A 634 -7.62 -25.02 -9.36
N GLU A 635 -7.51 -26.34 -9.20
CA GLU A 635 -6.62 -26.92 -8.20
C GLU A 635 -5.14 -26.67 -8.51
N GLU A 636 -4.76 -26.57 -9.80
CA GLU A 636 -3.40 -26.29 -10.18
C GLU A 636 -2.97 -24.90 -9.75
N LYS A 637 -3.81 -23.90 -10.03
CA LYS A 637 -3.57 -22.52 -9.56
C LYS A 637 -3.64 -22.41 -8.05
N THR A 638 -4.46 -23.19 -7.38
CA THR A 638 -4.48 -23.23 -5.91
C THR A 638 -3.17 -23.79 -5.36
N LYS A 639 -2.63 -24.85 -5.94
CA LYS A 639 -1.33 -25.44 -5.56
C LYS A 639 -0.14 -24.52 -5.88
N GLU A 640 -0.24 -23.68 -6.90
CA GLU A 640 0.80 -22.66 -7.20
C GLU A 640 0.96 -21.63 -6.10
N VAL A 641 -0.09 -21.33 -5.33
CA VAL A 641 -0.08 -20.33 -4.25
C VAL A 641 -0.19 -20.95 -2.86
N TRP A 642 -0.57 -22.23 -2.74
CA TRP A 642 -0.64 -22.97 -1.49
C TRP A 642 0.32 -24.15 -1.54
N HIS A 643 1.55 -23.93 -1.13
CA HIS A 643 2.57 -24.95 -1.05
C HIS A 643 3.50 -24.72 0.16
N ASP A 644 4.30 -25.69 0.51
CA ASP A 644 5.27 -25.64 1.62
C ASP A 644 4.68 -25.18 2.97
N GLY A 645 3.38 -25.46 3.20
CA GLY A 645 2.67 -25.06 4.42
C GLY A 645 2.37 -23.55 4.49
N MET A 646 2.40 -22.86 3.35
CA MET A 646 2.21 -21.42 3.26
C MET A 646 1.25 -21.05 2.14
N TYR A 647 0.60 -19.89 2.30
CA TYR A 647 -0.05 -19.17 1.20
C TYR A 647 0.93 -18.11 0.68
N HIS A 648 1.29 -18.19 -0.59
CA HIS A 648 2.16 -17.28 -1.32
C HIS A 648 1.35 -16.17 -1.96
N THR A 649 1.59 -14.93 -1.53
CA THR A 649 0.78 -13.79 -1.98
C THR A 649 1.15 -13.29 -3.38
N GLY A 650 2.36 -13.59 -3.85
CA GLY A 650 2.95 -13.03 -5.05
C GLY A 650 3.31 -11.54 -4.93
N ASP A 651 3.26 -10.98 -3.73
CA ASP A 651 3.71 -9.62 -3.40
C ASP A 651 5.03 -9.67 -2.64
N THR A 652 5.92 -8.71 -2.89
CA THR A 652 7.23 -8.63 -2.24
C THR A 652 7.32 -7.46 -1.30
N ALA A 653 8.02 -7.66 -0.19
CA ALA A 653 8.29 -6.65 0.83
C ALA A 653 9.62 -6.92 1.52
N TRP A 654 10.06 -5.98 2.32
CA TRP A 654 11.09 -6.17 3.34
C TRP A 654 10.56 -5.68 4.69
N LYS A 655 11.16 -6.14 5.79
CA LYS A 655 10.77 -5.69 7.13
C LYS A 655 11.94 -4.98 7.83
N ASP A 656 11.63 -3.90 8.55
CA ASP A 656 12.59 -3.16 9.32
C ASP A 656 12.84 -3.79 10.71
N GLU A 657 13.74 -3.20 11.50
CA GLU A 657 14.13 -3.68 12.84
C GLU A 657 12.97 -3.66 13.83
N ASP A 658 11.98 -2.78 13.64
CA ASP A 658 10.79 -2.70 14.47
C ASP A 658 9.64 -3.57 13.96
N GLY A 659 9.86 -4.34 12.89
CA GLY A 659 8.91 -5.27 12.30
C GLY A 659 7.87 -4.64 11.41
N TYR A 660 8.11 -3.41 10.90
CA TYR A 660 7.26 -2.79 9.87
C TYR A 660 7.58 -3.34 8.50
N PHE A 661 6.56 -3.62 7.73
CA PHE A 661 6.64 -4.15 6.37
C PHE A 661 6.61 -3.02 5.34
N TRP A 662 7.53 -3.05 4.39
CA TRP A 662 7.70 -2.06 3.34
C TRP A 662 7.47 -2.72 1.97
N TYR A 663 6.46 -2.25 1.26
CA TYR A 663 6.07 -2.82 -0.03
C TYR A 663 7.10 -2.51 -1.12
N VAL A 664 7.44 -3.53 -1.92
CA VAL A 664 8.39 -3.40 -3.05
C VAL A 664 7.65 -3.51 -4.39
N GLY A 665 6.79 -4.50 -4.54
CA GLY A 665 6.04 -4.73 -5.78
C GLY A 665 5.50 -6.14 -5.87
N ARG A 666 4.90 -6.46 -7.02
CA ARG A 666 4.56 -7.85 -7.37
C ARG A 666 5.85 -8.60 -7.74
N VAL A 667 5.92 -9.87 -7.42
CA VAL A 667 7.02 -10.76 -7.87
C VAL A 667 7.23 -10.66 -9.39
N ASP A 668 6.13 -10.58 -10.16
CA ASP A 668 6.14 -10.48 -11.62
C ASP A 668 6.49 -9.09 -12.18
N ASP A 669 6.39 -8.04 -11.35
CA ASP A 669 6.64 -6.64 -11.74
C ASP A 669 8.02 -6.14 -11.31
N VAL A 670 8.73 -6.89 -10.47
CA VAL A 670 10.11 -6.56 -10.10
C VAL A 670 10.99 -6.53 -11.35
N ILE A 671 11.64 -5.40 -11.60
CA ILE A 671 12.47 -5.16 -12.76
C ILE A 671 13.86 -5.75 -12.50
N LYS A 672 14.28 -6.70 -13.35
CA LYS A 672 15.59 -7.35 -13.26
C LYS A 672 16.56 -6.65 -14.21
N SER A 673 17.20 -5.59 -13.76
CA SER A 673 18.13 -4.79 -14.55
C SER A 673 19.56 -5.04 -14.11
N SER A 674 20.38 -5.67 -14.96
CA SER A 674 21.81 -5.89 -14.69
C SER A 674 22.07 -6.61 -13.36
N GLY A 675 21.25 -7.59 -13.01
CA GLY A 675 21.29 -8.31 -11.75
C GLY A 675 20.70 -7.56 -10.53
N TYR A 676 20.28 -6.31 -10.68
CA TYR A 676 19.51 -5.60 -9.65
C TYR A 676 18.04 -5.99 -9.74
N ARG A 677 17.41 -6.11 -8.58
CA ARG A 677 15.96 -6.22 -8.45
C ARG A 677 15.41 -4.87 -8.02
N ILE A 678 14.62 -4.24 -8.88
CA ILE A 678 14.15 -2.89 -8.72
C ILE A 678 12.63 -2.91 -8.59
N GLY A 679 12.13 -2.46 -7.45
CA GLY A 679 10.69 -2.31 -7.22
C GLY A 679 10.12 -1.11 -7.98
N PRO A 680 9.07 -1.30 -8.79
CA PRO A 680 8.46 -0.19 -9.53
C PRO A 680 7.92 0.91 -8.62
N PHE A 681 7.33 0.54 -7.49
CA PHE A 681 6.66 1.46 -6.58
C PHE A 681 7.59 2.52 -5.99
N GLU A 682 8.82 2.17 -5.65
CA GLU A 682 9.80 3.13 -5.12
C GLU A 682 10.06 4.26 -6.12
N ILE A 683 10.20 3.92 -7.39
CA ILE A 683 10.47 4.89 -8.45
C ILE A 683 9.22 5.71 -8.77
N GLU A 684 8.05 5.07 -8.82
CA GLU A 684 6.78 5.76 -8.98
C GLU A 684 6.58 6.81 -7.87
N SER A 685 6.90 6.44 -6.62
CA SER A 685 6.77 7.34 -5.47
C SER A 685 7.64 8.58 -5.62
N VAL A 686 8.89 8.41 -6.03
CA VAL A 686 9.83 9.54 -6.23
C VAL A 686 9.40 10.42 -7.41
N ILE A 687 8.97 9.84 -8.51
CA ILE A 687 8.50 10.63 -9.67
C ILE A 687 7.24 11.42 -9.32
N MET A 688 6.37 10.84 -8.49
CA MET A 688 5.12 11.48 -8.04
C MET A 688 5.34 12.67 -7.08
N GLU A 689 6.54 12.86 -6.52
CA GLU A 689 6.90 14.05 -5.74
C GLU A 689 7.00 15.32 -6.61
N LEU A 690 7.18 15.15 -7.94
CA LEU A 690 7.29 16.27 -8.87
C LEU A 690 5.92 16.94 -9.10
N PRO A 691 5.77 18.25 -8.87
CA PRO A 691 4.47 18.94 -8.83
C PRO A 691 3.73 18.93 -10.16
N TYR A 692 4.42 18.67 -11.26
CA TYR A 692 3.87 18.61 -12.59
C TYR A 692 3.48 17.18 -13.02
N VAL A 693 3.72 16.18 -12.19
CA VAL A 693 3.33 14.78 -12.46
C VAL A 693 1.94 14.51 -11.87
N LEU A 694 1.03 14.07 -12.71
CA LEU A 694 -0.32 13.67 -12.32
C LEU A 694 -0.36 12.20 -11.89
N GLU A 695 0.23 11.32 -12.72
CA GLU A 695 0.31 9.87 -12.50
C GLU A 695 1.61 9.33 -13.09
N CYS A 696 2.10 8.25 -12.51
CA CYS A 696 3.28 7.55 -13.02
C CYS A 696 3.09 6.05 -12.88
N GLY A 697 3.43 5.30 -13.93
CA GLY A 697 3.53 3.85 -13.93
C GLY A 697 4.91 3.41 -14.37
N VAL A 698 5.59 2.62 -13.54
CA VAL A 698 6.94 2.10 -13.82
C VAL A 698 6.86 0.64 -14.21
N SER A 699 7.55 0.28 -15.27
CA SER A 699 7.60 -1.08 -15.81
C SER A 699 8.99 -1.43 -16.32
N ALA A 700 9.22 -2.73 -16.57
CA ALA A 700 10.40 -3.20 -17.29
C ALA A 700 10.27 -2.93 -18.79
N ALA A 701 11.33 -2.46 -19.44
CA ALA A 701 11.49 -2.50 -20.88
C ALA A 701 12.67 -3.43 -21.25
N PRO A 702 12.60 -4.19 -22.35
CA PRO A 702 13.71 -5.02 -22.78
C PRO A 702 14.95 -4.20 -23.14
N ASP A 703 16.13 -4.69 -22.78
CA ASP A 703 17.42 -4.09 -23.13
C ASP A 703 18.41 -5.21 -23.47
N LEU A 704 19.08 -5.09 -24.62
CA LEU A 704 19.99 -6.13 -25.14
C LEU A 704 21.21 -6.37 -24.24
N VAL A 705 21.62 -5.37 -23.47
CA VAL A 705 22.81 -5.42 -22.62
C VAL A 705 22.45 -5.75 -21.18
N ARG A 706 21.35 -5.18 -20.68
CA ARG A 706 20.96 -5.23 -19.27
C ARG A 706 19.84 -6.23 -18.98
N GLY A 707 19.36 -6.94 -20.01
CA GLY A 707 18.16 -7.77 -19.94
C GLY A 707 16.91 -6.92 -19.88
N GLN A 708 16.78 -6.07 -18.84
CA GLN A 708 15.70 -5.10 -18.66
C GLN A 708 16.25 -3.75 -18.20
N VAL A 709 15.52 -2.69 -18.51
CA VAL A 709 15.75 -1.34 -17.97
C VAL A 709 14.45 -0.79 -17.41
N VAL A 710 14.59 0.18 -16.51
CA VAL A 710 13.45 0.88 -15.92
C VAL A 710 12.86 1.82 -16.97
N LYS A 711 11.55 1.71 -17.20
CA LYS A 711 10.73 2.58 -18.03
C LYS A 711 9.68 3.25 -17.16
N ALA A 712 9.60 4.58 -17.19
CA ALA A 712 8.56 5.37 -16.55
C ALA A 712 7.60 5.92 -17.60
N SER A 713 6.31 5.58 -17.47
CA SER A 713 5.22 6.17 -18.23
C SER A 713 4.55 7.22 -17.34
N VAL A 714 4.59 8.48 -17.75
CA VAL A 714 4.22 9.63 -16.93
C VAL A 714 3.07 10.39 -17.56
N VAL A 715 2.05 10.68 -16.76
CA VAL A 715 0.95 11.61 -17.13
C VAL A 715 1.22 12.94 -16.44
N LEU A 716 1.26 14.01 -17.21
CA LEU A 716 1.50 15.35 -16.73
C LEU A 716 0.20 16.05 -16.31
N VAL A 717 0.31 17.04 -15.43
CA VAL A 717 -0.83 17.91 -15.11
C VAL A 717 -1.27 18.72 -16.35
N LYS A 718 -2.54 19.08 -16.41
CA LYS A 718 -3.12 19.80 -17.54
C LYS A 718 -2.36 21.11 -17.81
N GLY A 719 -1.94 21.30 -19.06
CA GLY A 719 -1.21 22.50 -19.53
C GLY A 719 0.30 22.40 -19.42
N LYS A 720 0.85 21.28 -18.94
CA LYS A 720 2.29 20.99 -18.99
C LYS A 720 2.58 20.09 -20.18
N GLU A 721 3.52 20.50 -21.03
CA GLU A 721 3.95 19.71 -22.20
C GLU A 721 5.15 18.83 -21.87
N GLY A 722 5.17 17.62 -22.41
CA GLY A 722 6.28 16.68 -22.25
C GLY A 722 7.41 16.99 -23.22
N THR A 723 8.55 17.44 -22.71
CA THR A 723 9.75 17.74 -23.52
C THR A 723 10.90 16.79 -23.17
N ASP A 724 11.94 16.76 -24.00
CA ASP A 724 13.13 15.93 -23.71
C ASP A 724 13.92 16.49 -22.52
N GLU A 725 13.88 17.80 -22.29
CA GLU A 725 14.44 18.42 -21.08
C GLU A 725 13.71 17.93 -19.84
N LEU A 726 12.39 17.85 -19.89
CA LEU A 726 11.58 17.36 -18.78
C LEU A 726 11.82 15.86 -18.50
N LYS A 727 12.05 15.04 -19.55
CA LYS A 727 12.47 13.64 -19.35
C LYS A 727 13.79 13.55 -18.59
N LYS A 728 14.75 14.38 -18.97
CA LYS A 728 16.05 14.43 -18.31
C LYS A 728 15.93 14.91 -16.87
N GLU A 729 15.10 15.93 -16.62
CA GLU A 729 14.82 16.42 -15.25
C GLU A 729 14.27 15.29 -14.36
N ILE A 730 13.28 14.52 -14.85
CA ILE A 730 12.73 13.37 -14.13
C ILE A 730 13.83 12.31 -13.87
N GLN A 731 14.64 11.99 -14.88
CA GLN A 731 15.74 11.04 -14.73
C GLN A 731 16.76 11.50 -13.68
N ASP A 732 17.16 12.76 -13.72
CA ASP A 732 18.13 13.34 -12.79
C ASP A 732 17.54 13.45 -11.39
N TYR A 733 16.24 13.78 -11.28
CA TYR A 733 15.53 13.78 -10.00
C TYR A 733 15.56 12.39 -9.35
N VAL A 734 15.20 11.35 -10.09
CA VAL A 734 15.21 9.96 -9.58
C VAL A 734 16.63 9.53 -9.21
N LYS A 735 17.66 9.87 -10.00
CA LYS A 735 19.06 9.58 -9.66
C LYS A 735 19.49 10.21 -8.35
N LYS A 736 19.04 11.44 -8.08
CA LYS A 736 19.38 12.17 -6.86
C LYS A 736 18.67 11.60 -5.63
N HIS A 737 17.45 11.09 -5.79
CA HIS A 737 16.60 10.67 -4.67
C HIS A 737 16.51 9.15 -4.50
N THR A 738 17.16 8.36 -5.38
CA THR A 738 17.26 6.89 -5.28
C THR A 738 18.69 6.45 -5.56
N ALA A 739 18.94 5.14 -5.46
CA ALA A 739 20.23 4.62 -5.93
C ALA A 739 20.38 4.87 -7.45
N PRO A 740 21.55 5.28 -7.93
CA PRO A 740 21.75 5.70 -9.32
C PRO A 740 21.32 4.67 -10.37
N TYR A 741 21.41 3.36 -10.09
CA TYR A 741 20.99 2.31 -11.00
C TYR A 741 19.47 2.18 -11.16
N LYS A 742 18.67 2.81 -10.28
CA LYS A 742 17.19 2.75 -10.26
C LYS A 742 16.53 3.75 -11.20
N TYR A 743 17.24 4.77 -11.72
CA TYR A 743 16.60 5.79 -12.52
C TYR A 743 15.99 5.23 -13.82
N PRO A 744 14.86 5.79 -14.28
CA PRO A 744 14.23 5.35 -15.51
C PRO A 744 15.11 5.74 -16.71
N ARG A 745 15.59 4.74 -17.45
CA ARG A 745 16.35 5.00 -18.70
C ARG A 745 15.43 5.43 -19.82
N ILE A 746 14.17 5.04 -19.74
CA ILE A 746 13.14 5.43 -20.68
C ILE A 746 12.07 6.20 -19.90
N VAL A 747 11.79 7.43 -20.34
CA VAL A 747 10.66 8.23 -19.85
C VAL A 747 9.75 8.51 -21.04
N GLU A 748 8.49 8.13 -20.90
CA GLU A 748 7.45 8.28 -21.90
C GLU A 748 6.30 9.12 -21.30
N PHE A 749 5.87 10.17 -22.00
CA PHE A 749 4.68 10.91 -21.62
C PHE A 749 3.44 10.33 -22.29
N ARG A 750 2.37 10.22 -21.54
CA ARG A 750 1.08 9.69 -21.99
C ARG A 750 -0.06 10.61 -21.54
N ASP A 751 -1.16 10.59 -22.27
CA ASP A 751 -2.37 11.31 -21.87
C ASP A 751 -3.06 10.60 -20.69
N GLU A 752 -3.02 9.27 -20.68
CA GLU A 752 -3.54 8.43 -19.60
C GLU A 752 -2.74 7.13 -19.47
N LEU A 753 -2.78 6.50 -18.28
CA LEU A 753 -2.21 5.17 -18.07
C LEU A 753 -3.28 4.09 -18.27
N PRO A 754 -2.92 2.93 -18.85
CA PRO A 754 -3.81 1.79 -18.91
C PRO A 754 -4.12 1.29 -17.50
N LYS A 755 -5.41 1.16 -17.21
CA LYS A 755 -5.88 0.76 -15.88
C LYS A 755 -6.78 -0.46 -15.97
N THR A 756 -6.76 -1.25 -14.91
CA THR A 756 -7.81 -2.24 -14.69
C THR A 756 -9.13 -1.52 -14.43
N ILE A 757 -10.23 -2.23 -14.54
CA ILE A 757 -11.56 -1.72 -14.18
C ILE A 757 -11.60 -1.23 -12.70
N SER A 758 -10.72 -1.76 -11.84
CA SER A 758 -10.56 -1.30 -10.44
C SER A 758 -9.70 -0.05 -10.25
N GLY A 759 -9.16 0.51 -11.35
CA GLY A 759 -8.32 1.72 -11.33
C GLY A 759 -6.82 1.47 -11.16
N LYS A 760 -6.37 0.20 -11.00
CA LYS A 760 -4.96 -0.15 -10.87
C LYS A 760 -4.25 -0.09 -12.22
N ILE A 761 -3.01 0.39 -12.25
CA ILE A 761 -2.18 0.47 -13.45
C ILE A 761 -1.89 -0.94 -13.98
N ARG A 762 -2.18 -1.17 -15.25
CA ARG A 762 -1.88 -2.42 -15.96
C ARG A 762 -0.44 -2.37 -16.51
N ARG A 763 0.55 -2.67 -15.64
CA ARG A 763 1.98 -2.58 -16.00
C ARG A 763 2.35 -3.48 -17.17
N VAL A 764 1.63 -4.58 -17.38
CA VAL A 764 1.84 -5.46 -18.55
C VAL A 764 1.68 -4.69 -19.87
N GLU A 765 0.74 -3.74 -19.94
CA GLU A 765 0.52 -2.90 -21.13
C GLU A 765 1.51 -1.72 -21.24
N LEU A 766 2.31 -1.49 -20.21
CA LEU A 766 3.40 -0.52 -20.23
C LEU A 766 4.74 -1.17 -20.61
N LYS A 767 4.85 -2.51 -20.53
CA LYS A 767 6.00 -3.29 -20.97
C LYS A 767 6.00 -3.27 -22.51
N GLY A 768 6.90 -2.54 -23.15
CA GLY A 768 6.94 -2.46 -24.60
C GLY A 768 8.25 -1.97 -25.11
#